data_12fbc9d104becf5e856e297b971842a2
#
_entry.id   12fbc9d104becf5e856e297b971842a2
#
_cell.length_a   1.000
_cell.length_b   1.000
_cell.length_c   1.000
_cell.angle_alpha   90.00
_cell.angle_beta   90.00
_cell.angle_gamma   90.00
#
_symmetry.space_group_name_H-M   'P 1'
#
loop_
_entity.id
_entity.type
_entity.pdbx_description
1 polymer ?
#
loop_
_entity_poly.entity_id
_entity_poly.type
_entity_poly.pdbx_seq_one_letter_code
_entity_poly.pdbx_strand_id
1 'polypeptide(L)'
;MTGRNFPDIRDSSEVSFTREGVHVRDSRTAGTGTSGSPESTRGTGSTAQPSRRTLLTATAAATAALSAGTAAAHAATPDDRKLRALLSRMTLEEKVGQLFVTRVYGHSATTPDQADIDANLKELGVRTAAELIAKYRVGGVIYFTWAHNTRDPHQIAALSNGIQQVSLEQPRGLPVLISTDQEHGIVCRVGAPATLFPGAMALGAGRSRSDARTLGRIAGQELRALGIRQNYSPVADVNVNPANPVIGVRSFGAEPDAVAALVAAEVAGYQGARVAATAKHFPGHGDTAVDSHYGFPVITHSRELWQKLDAVPFRAAVRAGIDSIMTAHIQFPALDDSGDPATLSRPILTGILRGELGYDGVVVTDSLGMEGVRTKYGDDRVPVLALKAGVDQLLNPPSLDVAWNAVRKAVRDGELTEERLDASVLRVLRLKAGLRLFEEPYVSQAGVARTVGTRPHLVAADRIAERTTTLLVNKGALLPLSRRRHPRLLVVGADPASPSGTTGPPTGVLAAALTALGFKATALPTGTAPSAATIAGAVAAAREVDAVVVGTYNVSASSTQKALVEQVVATGRPVVAVAIRNPYDVAHLPSVPAFLAAYSWTDVELRAAARVIAGRVRPRGKLPVPVQRADDPARVLYPVGYGLSYQT
;
A
#
# COMPACT_ATOMS: atom_id res chain seq x y z
N MET A 1 39.16 10.07 17.96
CA MET A 1 38.73 10.43 19.33
C MET A 1 37.40 11.16 19.22
N THR A 2 36.48 10.78 20.05
CA THR A 2 35.09 11.17 20.31
C THR A 2 34.05 10.37 19.52
N GLY A 3 33.62 9.30 20.21
CA GLY A 3 32.47 8.50 19.84
C GLY A 3 31.16 9.27 20.08
N ARG A 4 30.20 9.10 19.18
CA ARG A 4 28.78 9.40 19.44
C ARG A 4 28.01 8.09 19.40
N ASN A 5 27.56 7.68 20.59
CA ASN A 5 26.60 6.61 20.78
C ASN A 5 25.26 7.00 20.15
N PHE A 6 24.69 6.12 19.34
CA PHE A 6 23.29 6.15 18.96
C PHE A 6 22.48 5.45 20.06
N PRO A 7 21.37 6.00 20.53
CA PRO A 7 20.53 5.34 21.51
C PRO A 7 19.71 4.21 20.89
N ASP A 8 19.68 3.12 21.61
CA ASP A 8 18.84 1.93 21.42
C ASP A 8 17.36 2.34 21.53
N ILE A 9 16.55 2.08 20.50
CA ILE A 9 15.10 2.30 20.54
C ILE A 9 14.46 1.07 21.18
N ARG A 10 14.51 1.02 22.48
CA ARG A 10 13.61 0.24 23.33
C ARG A 10 13.10 1.19 24.39
N ASP A 11 11.91 1.74 24.17
CA ASP A 11 11.12 2.27 25.28
C ASP A 11 9.65 1.93 25.04
N SER A 12 9.22 0.94 25.81
CA SER A 12 7.88 0.44 25.93
C SER A 12 7.20 1.23 27.04
N SER A 13 6.25 2.09 26.69
CA SER A 13 5.31 2.61 27.69
C SER A 13 4.13 1.64 27.81
N GLU A 14 4.15 0.84 28.87
CA GLU A 14 2.99 0.09 29.37
C GLU A 14 1.85 1.04 29.71
N VAL A 15 0.72 0.90 29.04
CA VAL A 15 -0.56 1.45 29.49
C VAL A 15 -1.44 0.28 29.88
N SER A 16 -1.56 0.11 31.19
CA SER A 16 -2.46 -0.83 31.85
C SER A 16 -3.91 -0.36 31.70
N PHE A 17 -4.75 -1.17 31.03
CA PHE A 17 -6.19 -1.00 31.02
C PHE A 17 -6.84 -2.04 31.94
N THR A 18 -7.44 -1.55 33.03
CA THR A 18 -8.34 -2.31 33.90
C THR A 18 -9.68 -2.60 33.21
N ARG A 19 -10.10 -3.87 33.26
CA ARG A 19 -11.43 -4.32 32.82
C ARG A 19 -12.50 -3.85 33.81
N GLU A 20 -13.47 -3.09 33.35
CA GLU A 20 -14.78 -3.01 33.99
C GLU A 20 -15.86 -3.52 33.03
N GLY A 21 -16.68 -4.45 33.52
CA GLY A 21 -17.69 -5.14 32.77
C GLY A 21 -18.98 -4.32 32.61
N VAL A 22 -19.59 -4.39 31.45
CA VAL A 22 -20.93 -3.88 31.19
C VAL A 22 -21.88 -5.05 30.95
N HIS A 23 -22.87 -5.17 31.83
CA HIS A 23 -24.00 -6.09 31.72
C HIS A 23 -25.00 -5.57 30.67
N VAL A 24 -25.31 -6.38 29.68
CA VAL A 24 -26.44 -6.16 28.76
C VAL A 24 -27.67 -6.90 29.32
N ARG A 25 -28.74 -6.15 29.54
CA ARG A 25 -30.09 -6.69 29.86
C ARG A 25 -30.87 -6.98 28.58
N ASP A 26 -31.32 -8.19 28.47
CA ASP A 26 -32.34 -8.65 27.53
C ASP A 26 -33.71 -8.07 27.89
N SER A 27 -34.46 -7.61 26.90
CA SER A 27 -35.92 -7.44 27.03
C SER A 27 -36.61 -7.80 25.72
N ARG A 28 -37.21 -9.01 25.73
CA ARG A 28 -38.21 -9.46 24.74
C ARG A 28 -39.55 -8.82 25.08
N THR A 29 -40.28 -8.35 24.06
CA THR A 29 -41.75 -8.38 24.06
C THR A 29 -42.28 -8.62 22.65
N ALA A 30 -43.24 -9.55 22.58
CA ALA A 30 -43.96 -9.99 21.41
C ALA A 30 -45.20 -9.11 21.19
N GLY A 31 -45.69 -9.02 19.94
CA GLY A 31 -46.96 -8.40 19.61
C GLY A 31 -47.45 -8.77 18.21
N THR A 32 -48.54 -9.46 18.20
CA THR A 32 -49.26 -10.16 17.13
C THR A 32 -50.20 -9.25 16.29
N GLY A 33 -50.52 -9.71 15.04
CA GLY A 33 -51.83 -9.54 14.40
C GLY A 33 -51.86 -8.57 13.20
N THR A 34 -52.30 -8.87 12.09
CA THR A 34 -53.38 -9.49 11.33
C THR A 34 -53.58 -8.76 10.00
N SER A 35 -53.62 -9.53 8.95
CA SER A 35 -54.50 -9.56 7.74
C SER A 35 -55.06 -8.30 7.07
N GLY A 36 -55.06 -8.29 5.73
CA GLY A 36 -55.99 -7.54 4.91
C GLY A 36 -55.57 -7.32 3.47
N SER A 37 -55.97 -8.18 2.54
CA SER A 37 -56.19 -7.80 1.13
C SER A 37 -57.62 -7.27 0.95
N PRO A 38 -57.94 -6.46 -0.09
CA PRO A 38 -58.48 -7.02 -1.30
C PRO A 38 -58.26 -6.26 -2.65
N GLU A 39 -58.40 -7.07 -3.71
CA GLU A 39 -59.09 -6.86 -5.02
C GLU A 39 -58.95 -5.57 -5.88
N SER A 40 -58.46 -5.81 -7.05
CA SER A 40 -59.00 -5.78 -8.41
C SER A 40 -59.52 -4.44 -8.98
N THR A 41 -59.02 -4.10 -10.18
CA THR A 41 -59.86 -3.70 -11.34
C THR A 41 -59.10 -3.85 -12.68
N ARG A 42 -59.89 -4.27 -13.68
CA ARG A 42 -59.56 -4.64 -15.07
C ARG A 42 -59.24 -3.43 -15.95
N GLY A 43 -58.39 -3.67 -16.95
CA GLY A 43 -58.29 -2.82 -18.14
C GLY A 43 -57.77 -3.61 -19.34
N THR A 44 -58.59 -3.77 -20.33
CA THR A 44 -58.45 -4.56 -21.56
C THR A 44 -57.50 -3.93 -22.58
N GLY A 45 -56.75 -4.76 -23.33
CA GLY A 45 -56.02 -4.34 -24.53
C GLY A 45 -55.37 -5.53 -25.26
N SER A 46 -56.04 -5.97 -26.31
CA SER A 46 -55.71 -7.04 -27.26
C SER A 46 -54.43 -6.71 -28.07
N THR A 47 -53.54 -7.71 -28.31
CA THR A 47 -52.97 -8.01 -29.63
C THR A 47 -52.16 -9.33 -29.65
N ALA A 48 -52.54 -10.17 -30.57
CA ALA A 48 -51.84 -11.22 -31.33
C ALA A 48 -50.71 -12.08 -30.69
N GLN A 49 -51.05 -13.35 -30.49
CA GLN A 49 -50.08 -14.45 -30.28
C GLN A 49 -49.45 -14.91 -31.62
N PRO A 50 -48.13 -15.16 -31.70
CA PRO A 50 -47.55 -16.00 -32.73
C PRO A 50 -47.56 -17.47 -32.31
N SER A 51 -47.71 -18.36 -33.29
CA SER A 51 -48.02 -19.77 -33.18
C SER A 51 -46.93 -20.64 -32.53
N ARG A 52 -47.37 -21.72 -31.88
CA ARG A 52 -46.58 -22.73 -31.11
C ARG A 52 -45.52 -23.54 -31.89
N ARG A 53 -45.26 -23.25 -33.17
CA ARG A 53 -44.29 -24.00 -33.98
C ARG A 53 -42.90 -23.37 -34.10
N THR A 54 -42.68 -22.13 -33.70
CA THR A 54 -41.39 -21.43 -33.81
C THR A 54 -40.59 -21.41 -32.49
N LEU A 55 -41.17 -21.90 -31.38
CA LEU A 55 -40.54 -21.90 -30.06
C LEU A 55 -39.77 -23.18 -29.69
N LEU A 56 -39.89 -24.26 -30.51
CA LEU A 56 -39.23 -25.54 -30.21
C LEU A 56 -37.87 -25.75 -30.87
N THR A 57 -37.45 -24.86 -31.79
CA THR A 57 -36.13 -24.93 -32.43
C THR A 57 -35.09 -23.98 -31.85
N ALA A 58 -35.50 -23.00 -31.04
CA ALA A 58 -34.59 -22.05 -30.40
C ALA A 58 -34.09 -22.52 -29.02
N THR A 59 -34.77 -23.47 -28.36
CA THR A 59 -34.38 -23.97 -27.04
C THR A 59 -33.35 -25.12 -27.08
N ALA A 60 -33.21 -25.82 -28.21
CA ALA A 60 -32.24 -26.89 -28.37
C ALA A 60 -30.83 -26.37 -28.71
N ALA A 61 -30.69 -25.15 -29.25
CA ALA A 61 -29.40 -24.53 -29.55
C ALA A 61 -28.80 -23.77 -28.35
N ALA A 62 -29.62 -23.32 -27.40
CA ALA A 62 -29.16 -22.62 -26.20
C ALA A 62 -28.69 -23.54 -25.07
N THR A 63 -29.17 -24.78 -25.01
CA THR A 63 -28.74 -25.80 -24.04
C THR A 63 -27.45 -26.55 -24.45
N ALA A 64 -27.13 -26.56 -25.76
CA ALA A 64 -25.87 -27.11 -26.26
C ALA A 64 -24.67 -26.15 -26.12
N ALA A 65 -24.90 -24.84 -25.93
CA ALA A 65 -23.86 -23.84 -25.75
C ALA A 65 -23.42 -23.67 -24.27
N LEU A 66 -24.20 -24.17 -23.31
CA LEU A 66 -23.93 -24.06 -21.87
C LEU A 66 -23.21 -25.29 -21.27
N SER A 67 -23.05 -26.36 -22.02
CA SER A 67 -22.33 -27.58 -21.57
C SER A 67 -20.96 -27.78 -22.26
N ALA A 68 -20.50 -26.84 -23.09
CA ALA A 68 -19.17 -26.85 -23.69
C ALA A 68 -18.18 -25.91 -22.98
N GLY A 69 -18.40 -25.63 -21.68
CA GLY A 69 -17.44 -25.03 -20.76
C GLY A 69 -16.43 -26.05 -20.25
N THR A 70 -16.05 -27.04 -21.05
CA THR A 70 -14.85 -27.84 -20.80
C THR A 70 -13.66 -26.92 -20.98
N ALA A 71 -12.87 -26.75 -19.92
CA ALA A 71 -11.57 -26.12 -19.95
C ALA A 71 -10.84 -26.51 -21.25
N ALA A 72 -10.84 -25.60 -22.22
CA ALA A 72 -9.90 -25.68 -23.31
C ALA A 72 -8.53 -25.63 -22.68
N ALA A 73 -7.89 -26.78 -22.53
CA ALA A 73 -6.49 -26.87 -22.18
C ALA A 73 -5.78 -26.00 -23.21
N HIS A 74 -5.41 -24.79 -22.83
CA HIS A 74 -4.63 -23.90 -23.69
C HIS A 74 -3.39 -24.67 -24.07
N ALA A 75 -3.24 -25.00 -25.35
CA ALA A 75 -2.03 -25.63 -25.85
C ALA A 75 -0.86 -24.77 -25.38
N ALA A 76 0.06 -25.37 -24.60
CA ALA A 76 1.18 -24.64 -24.00
C ALA A 76 1.93 -23.88 -25.07
N THR A 77 2.11 -22.58 -24.89
CA THR A 77 2.89 -21.74 -25.81
C THR A 77 4.31 -22.29 -25.93
N PRO A 78 5.06 -22.00 -27.02
CA PRO A 78 6.46 -22.41 -27.15
C PRO A 78 7.29 -22.03 -25.91
N ASP A 79 7.02 -20.87 -25.28
CA ASP A 79 7.71 -20.43 -24.08
C ASP A 79 7.31 -21.25 -22.84
N ASP A 80 6.04 -21.61 -22.68
CA ASP A 80 5.60 -22.48 -21.58
C ASP A 80 6.26 -23.88 -21.66
N ARG A 81 6.46 -24.43 -22.85
CA ARG A 81 7.21 -25.68 -23.03
C ARG A 81 8.67 -25.56 -22.60
N LYS A 82 9.34 -24.45 -22.91
CA LYS A 82 10.72 -24.18 -22.47
C LYS A 82 10.81 -24.07 -20.95
N LEU A 83 9.85 -23.37 -20.33
CA LEU A 83 9.81 -23.20 -18.86
C LEU A 83 9.56 -24.54 -18.16
N ARG A 84 8.68 -25.40 -18.69
CA ARG A 84 8.48 -26.76 -18.15
C ARG A 84 9.71 -27.64 -18.32
N ALA A 85 10.39 -27.56 -19.47
CA ALA A 85 11.63 -28.26 -19.69
C ALA A 85 12.79 -27.73 -18.81
N LEU A 86 12.79 -26.45 -18.45
CA LEU A 86 13.70 -25.89 -17.46
C LEU A 86 13.38 -26.46 -16.07
N LEU A 87 12.11 -26.39 -15.64
CA LEU A 87 11.62 -26.88 -14.35
C LEU A 87 11.95 -28.36 -14.14
N SER A 88 11.74 -29.22 -15.14
CA SER A 88 12.02 -30.67 -15.03
C SER A 88 13.49 -31.03 -14.80
N ARG A 89 14.40 -30.09 -15.06
CA ARG A 89 15.86 -30.25 -14.84
C ARG A 89 16.35 -29.59 -13.56
N MET A 90 15.46 -28.91 -12.80
CA MET A 90 15.82 -28.26 -11.52
C MET A 90 15.92 -29.30 -10.41
N THR A 91 16.91 -29.13 -9.55
CA THR A 91 17.01 -29.89 -8.29
C THR A 91 15.97 -29.41 -7.28
N LEU A 92 15.72 -30.19 -6.25
CA LEU A 92 14.81 -29.78 -5.16
C LEU A 92 15.26 -28.46 -4.51
N GLU A 93 16.56 -28.30 -4.30
CA GLU A 93 17.16 -27.08 -3.72
C GLU A 93 16.93 -25.86 -4.62
N GLU A 94 17.08 -26.00 -5.93
CA GLU A 94 16.80 -24.94 -6.90
C GLU A 94 15.31 -24.59 -6.93
N LYS A 95 14.42 -25.60 -6.92
CA LYS A 95 12.96 -25.39 -6.87
C LYS A 95 12.53 -24.66 -5.60
N VAL A 96 12.99 -25.13 -4.44
CA VAL A 96 12.67 -24.52 -3.14
C VAL A 96 13.20 -23.09 -3.08
N GLY A 97 14.44 -22.86 -3.54
CA GLY A 97 15.02 -21.52 -3.57
C GLY A 97 14.19 -20.51 -4.36
N GLN A 98 13.59 -20.93 -5.50
CA GLN A 98 12.76 -20.05 -6.34
C GLN A 98 11.51 -19.51 -5.63
N LEU A 99 11.06 -20.16 -4.56
CA LEU A 99 9.89 -19.71 -3.80
C LEU A 99 10.22 -18.61 -2.79
N PHE A 100 11.49 -18.36 -2.47
CA PHE A 100 11.88 -17.37 -1.48
C PHE A 100 12.22 -16.03 -2.11
N VAL A 101 11.65 -14.96 -1.54
CA VAL A 101 12.02 -13.56 -1.74
C VAL A 101 12.51 -13.04 -0.40
N THR A 102 13.78 -12.68 -0.28
CA THR A 102 14.37 -12.29 0.99
C THR A 102 15.15 -10.99 0.90
N ARG A 103 15.35 -10.35 2.05
CA ARG A 103 16.26 -9.22 2.18
C ARG A 103 17.71 -9.67 2.14
N VAL A 104 18.59 -8.74 1.86
CA VAL A 104 20.04 -8.83 2.10
C VAL A 104 20.55 -7.42 2.40
N TYR A 105 21.45 -7.28 3.36
CA TYR A 105 22.05 -5.99 3.70
C TYR A 105 23.17 -5.64 2.74
N GLY A 106 23.26 -4.38 2.37
CA GLY A 106 24.37 -3.78 1.66
C GLY A 106 24.06 -3.22 0.28
N HIS A 107 24.94 -2.33 -0.13
CA HIS A 107 24.86 -1.58 -1.39
C HIS A 107 25.52 -2.30 -2.58
N SER A 108 26.19 -3.43 -2.33
CA SER A 108 26.94 -4.23 -3.31
C SER A 108 26.64 -5.72 -3.13
N ALA A 109 26.58 -6.46 -4.24
CA ALA A 109 26.30 -7.89 -4.22
C ALA A 109 27.47 -8.71 -3.63
N THR A 110 28.69 -8.22 -3.69
CA THR A 110 29.93 -8.94 -3.31
C THR A 110 30.77 -8.24 -2.26
N THR A 111 30.70 -6.92 -2.19
CA THR A 111 31.55 -6.06 -1.33
C THR A 111 30.72 -5.04 -0.56
N PRO A 112 29.75 -5.47 0.29
CA PRO A 112 29.04 -4.54 1.18
C PRO A 112 29.96 -4.03 2.28
N ASP A 113 29.51 -2.98 3.01
CA ASP A 113 30.23 -2.45 4.17
C ASP A 113 30.28 -3.50 5.30
N GLN A 114 31.26 -3.39 6.21
CA GLN A 114 31.46 -4.37 7.28
C GLN A 114 30.23 -4.52 8.18
N ALA A 115 29.54 -3.42 8.49
CA ALA A 115 28.30 -3.45 9.29
C ALA A 115 27.18 -4.26 8.59
N ASP A 116 27.10 -4.19 7.27
CA ASP A 116 26.15 -4.97 6.47
C ASP A 116 26.55 -6.47 6.44
N ILE A 117 27.85 -6.77 6.38
CA ILE A 117 28.37 -8.14 6.50
C ILE A 117 27.99 -8.73 7.87
N ASP A 118 28.18 -7.97 8.94
CA ASP A 118 27.85 -8.42 10.30
C ASP A 118 26.34 -8.66 10.47
N ALA A 119 25.51 -7.78 9.92
CA ALA A 119 24.05 -7.95 9.89
C ALA A 119 23.63 -9.19 9.08
N ASN A 120 24.20 -9.40 7.90
CA ASN A 120 23.94 -10.56 7.07
C ASN A 120 24.35 -11.88 7.76
N LEU A 121 25.52 -11.90 8.41
CA LEU A 121 25.96 -13.07 9.17
C LEU A 121 25.02 -13.40 10.32
N LYS A 122 24.58 -12.36 11.05
CA LYS A 122 23.67 -12.51 12.21
C LYS A 122 22.29 -13.03 11.81
N GLU A 123 21.72 -12.48 10.72
CA GLU A 123 20.32 -12.71 10.37
C GLU A 123 20.13 -13.79 9.30
N LEU A 124 21.10 -13.95 8.39
CA LEU A 124 20.98 -14.80 7.22
C LEU A 124 22.05 -15.93 7.18
N GLY A 125 23.05 -15.86 8.05
CA GLY A 125 24.14 -16.85 8.10
C GLY A 125 25.03 -16.85 6.83
N VAL A 126 25.11 -15.71 6.14
CA VAL A 126 25.93 -15.44 4.95
C VAL A 126 26.50 -14.04 5.04
N ARG A 127 27.55 -13.74 4.27
CA ARG A 127 28.25 -12.43 4.32
C ARG A 127 27.69 -11.43 3.31
N THR A 128 27.25 -11.93 2.14
CA THR A 128 26.94 -11.11 0.96
C THR A 128 25.75 -11.66 0.22
N ALA A 129 25.18 -10.86 -0.70
CA ALA A 129 24.15 -11.33 -1.64
C ALA A 129 24.68 -12.48 -2.51
N ALA A 130 25.96 -12.47 -2.88
CA ALA A 130 26.58 -13.54 -3.64
C ALA A 130 26.53 -14.88 -2.87
N GLU A 131 26.92 -14.88 -1.60
CA GLU A 131 26.84 -16.08 -0.75
C GLU A 131 25.38 -16.52 -0.51
N LEU A 132 24.44 -15.56 -0.33
CA LEU A 132 23.02 -15.85 -0.20
C LEU A 132 22.49 -16.63 -1.41
N ILE A 133 22.77 -16.12 -2.62
CA ILE A 133 22.35 -16.74 -3.88
C ILE A 133 23.01 -18.10 -4.06
N ALA A 134 24.31 -18.20 -3.79
CA ALA A 134 25.05 -19.46 -3.90
C ALA A 134 24.54 -20.54 -2.94
N LYS A 135 24.17 -20.18 -1.71
CA LYS A 135 23.69 -21.11 -0.68
C LYS A 135 22.24 -21.55 -0.91
N TYR A 136 21.31 -20.59 -1.10
CA TYR A 136 19.88 -20.85 -1.06
C TYR A 136 19.19 -20.84 -2.42
N ARG A 137 19.85 -20.40 -3.50
CA ARG A 137 19.26 -20.32 -4.86
C ARG A 137 17.98 -19.50 -4.90
N VAL A 138 17.91 -18.41 -4.10
CA VAL A 138 16.70 -17.61 -3.93
C VAL A 138 16.12 -17.10 -5.25
N GLY A 139 14.80 -17.16 -5.37
CA GLY A 139 14.06 -16.71 -6.55
C GLY A 139 13.93 -15.20 -6.65
N GLY A 140 13.99 -14.49 -5.51
CA GLY A 140 13.88 -13.03 -5.44
C GLY A 140 14.65 -12.39 -4.30
N VAL A 141 14.92 -11.09 -4.46
CA VAL A 141 15.49 -10.21 -3.42
C VAL A 141 14.63 -8.96 -3.32
N ILE A 142 14.23 -8.61 -2.08
CA ILE A 142 13.52 -7.35 -1.81
C ILE A 142 14.49 -6.29 -1.29
N TYR A 143 14.38 -5.07 -1.83
CA TYR A 143 15.19 -3.92 -1.41
C TYR A 143 14.47 -3.08 -0.36
N PHE A 144 15.22 -2.73 0.69
CA PHE A 144 14.82 -1.83 1.75
C PHE A 144 15.85 -0.72 1.96
N THR A 145 15.38 0.47 2.34
CA THR A 145 16.25 1.59 2.70
C THR A 145 17.09 1.27 3.93
N TRP A 146 16.47 0.68 4.96
CA TRP A 146 17.16 0.29 6.21
C TRP A 146 18.16 -0.86 6.04
N ALA A 147 18.05 -1.64 4.96
CA ALA A 147 19.06 -2.64 4.59
C ALA A 147 20.15 -2.07 3.67
N HIS A 148 20.21 -0.75 3.50
CA HIS A 148 21.20 0.01 2.73
C HIS A 148 21.25 -0.34 1.24
N ASN A 149 20.13 -0.86 0.68
CA ASN A 149 20.08 -1.26 -0.73
C ASN A 149 19.83 -0.07 -1.67
N THR A 150 19.27 1.05 -1.17
CA THR A 150 18.70 2.13 -1.98
C THR A 150 19.35 3.49 -1.68
N ARG A 151 20.68 3.59 -1.79
CA ARG A 151 21.45 4.81 -1.51
C ARG A 151 21.26 5.87 -2.58
N ASP A 152 21.40 5.50 -3.85
CA ASP A 152 21.19 6.34 -5.02
C ASP A 152 20.86 5.49 -6.26
N PRO A 153 20.28 6.07 -7.33
CA PRO A 153 19.86 5.32 -8.51
C PRO A 153 20.98 4.53 -9.20
N HIS A 154 22.18 5.07 -9.29
CA HIS A 154 23.31 4.42 -9.95
C HIS A 154 23.83 3.23 -9.14
N GLN A 155 23.88 3.38 -7.81
CA GLN A 155 24.23 2.31 -6.89
C GLN A 155 23.17 1.18 -6.93
N ILE A 156 21.86 1.51 -6.93
CA ILE A 156 20.79 0.51 -7.02
C ILE A 156 20.93 -0.32 -8.30
N ALA A 157 21.17 0.32 -9.44
CA ALA A 157 21.38 -0.37 -10.72
C ALA A 157 22.64 -1.25 -10.69
N ALA A 158 23.72 -0.81 -10.06
CA ALA A 158 24.95 -1.59 -9.90
C ALA A 158 24.71 -2.82 -9.00
N LEU A 159 24.01 -2.66 -7.87
CA LEU A 159 23.62 -3.77 -6.99
C LEU A 159 22.75 -4.77 -7.74
N SER A 160 21.74 -4.30 -8.47
CA SER A 160 20.83 -5.13 -9.27
C SER A 160 21.61 -5.96 -10.30
N ASN A 161 22.52 -5.33 -11.04
CA ASN A 161 23.37 -6.02 -12.01
C ASN A 161 24.30 -7.03 -11.34
N GLY A 162 24.91 -6.70 -10.20
CA GLY A 162 25.76 -7.61 -9.44
C GLY A 162 25.01 -8.86 -8.95
N ILE A 163 23.78 -8.69 -8.46
CA ILE A 163 22.89 -9.79 -8.07
C ILE A 163 22.58 -10.68 -9.28
N GLN A 164 22.22 -10.09 -10.42
CA GLN A 164 21.95 -10.86 -11.63
C GLN A 164 23.17 -11.60 -12.12
N GLN A 165 24.34 -10.97 -12.15
CA GLN A 165 25.59 -11.59 -12.57
C GLN A 165 25.90 -12.84 -11.73
N VAL A 166 25.90 -12.70 -10.41
CA VAL A 166 26.15 -13.83 -9.49
C VAL A 166 25.13 -14.96 -9.69
N SER A 167 23.86 -14.61 -9.91
CA SER A 167 22.81 -15.63 -10.09
C SER A 167 22.93 -16.36 -11.42
N LEU A 168 23.27 -15.65 -12.49
CA LEU A 168 23.42 -16.23 -13.83
C LEU A 168 24.70 -17.08 -13.96
N GLU A 169 25.71 -16.84 -13.13
CA GLU A 169 26.91 -17.65 -13.01
C GLU A 169 26.68 -18.98 -12.24
N GLN A 170 25.53 -19.14 -11.55
CA GLN A 170 25.19 -20.41 -10.91
C GLN A 170 24.91 -21.51 -11.95
N PRO A 171 25.02 -22.80 -11.61
CA PRO A 171 24.90 -23.90 -12.58
C PRO A 171 23.62 -23.88 -13.43
N ARG A 172 22.51 -23.36 -12.90
CA ARG A 172 21.25 -23.25 -13.66
C ARG A 172 21.07 -21.90 -14.33
N GLY A 173 21.78 -20.87 -13.92
CA GLY A 173 21.73 -19.54 -14.52
C GLY A 173 20.33 -18.90 -14.50
N LEU A 174 19.63 -18.93 -13.37
CA LEU A 174 18.28 -18.35 -13.26
C LEU A 174 18.36 -16.88 -12.80
N PRO A 175 17.65 -15.94 -13.48
CA PRO A 175 17.64 -14.55 -13.01
C PRO A 175 16.87 -14.41 -11.70
N VAL A 176 17.29 -13.47 -10.86
CA VAL A 176 16.62 -13.11 -9.59
C VAL A 176 15.54 -12.06 -9.86
N LEU A 177 14.36 -12.23 -9.28
CA LEU A 177 13.30 -11.22 -9.29
C LEU A 177 13.56 -10.19 -8.19
N ILE A 178 14.00 -8.98 -8.56
CA ILE A 178 14.24 -7.90 -7.61
C ILE A 178 12.96 -7.12 -7.39
N SER A 179 12.58 -6.91 -6.13
CA SER A 179 11.33 -6.27 -5.71
C SER A 179 11.55 -5.15 -4.70
N THR A 180 10.53 -4.33 -4.49
CA THR A 180 10.49 -3.29 -3.44
C THR A 180 9.05 -2.88 -3.13
N ASP A 181 8.84 -2.12 -2.02
CA ASP A 181 7.58 -1.43 -1.69
C ASP A 181 7.67 0.03 -2.10
N GLN A 182 7.39 0.36 -3.34
CA GLN A 182 7.28 1.74 -3.82
C GLN A 182 5.80 2.10 -3.97
N GLU A 183 5.11 2.29 -2.82
CA GLU A 183 3.68 2.67 -2.79
C GLU A 183 3.49 4.16 -3.06
N HIS A 184 4.56 4.94 -2.90
CA HIS A 184 4.55 6.41 -2.80
C HIS A 184 3.84 6.91 -1.52
N GLY A 185 3.71 8.24 -1.36
CA GLY A 185 3.24 8.75 -0.08
C GLY A 185 4.17 8.34 1.06
N ILE A 186 3.62 7.70 2.11
CA ILE A 186 4.38 7.36 3.32
C ILE A 186 5.23 6.09 3.21
N VAL A 187 5.04 5.28 2.16
CA VAL A 187 5.82 4.05 1.92
C VAL A 187 6.59 4.16 0.61
N CYS A 188 7.84 4.53 0.73
CA CYS A 188 8.75 4.80 -0.38
C CYS A 188 10.14 4.24 -0.03
N ARG A 189 10.75 3.44 -0.92
CA ARG A 189 12.09 2.88 -0.71
C ARG A 189 13.14 3.56 -1.58
N VAL A 190 12.74 3.99 -2.76
CA VAL A 190 13.61 4.72 -3.68
C VAL A 190 13.28 6.21 -3.57
N GLY A 191 14.20 6.97 -2.97
CA GLY A 191 14.05 8.41 -2.75
C GLY A 191 14.59 9.27 -3.89
N ALA A 192 14.65 10.58 -3.67
CA ALA A 192 15.23 11.51 -4.64
C ALA A 192 16.66 11.08 -5.03
N PRO A 193 17.06 11.30 -6.30
CA PRO A 193 16.40 12.06 -7.35
C PRO A 193 15.28 11.34 -8.11
N ALA A 194 14.93 10.07 -7.76
CA ALA A 194 13.78 9.41 -8.36
C ALA A 194 12.49 10.21 -8.10
N THR A 195 11.51 10.03 -8.98
CA THR A 195 10.27 10.80 -8.92
C THR A 195 9.39 10.30 -7.78
N LEU A 196 9.18 11.15 -6.76
CA LEU A 196 8.23 10.90 -5.69
C LEU A 196 6.84 11.40 -6.11
N PHE A 197 5.84 10.53 -5.97
CA PHE A 197 4.44 10.84 -6.27
C PHE A 197 3.62 10.98 -5.00
N PRO A 198 2.42 11.60 -5.10
CA PRO A 198 1.42 11.54 -4.04
C PRO A 198 1.05 10.10 -3.68
N GLY A 199 0.71 9.87 -2.41
CA GLY A 199 0.25 8.58 -1.93
C GLY A 199 -1.15 8.19 -2.43
N ALA A 200 -1.56 6.95 -2.11
CA ALA A 200 -2.81 6.38 -2.61
C ALA A 200 -4.05 7.20 -2.20
N MET A 201 -4.14 7.65 -0.93
CA MET A 201 -5.29 8.45 -0.50
C MET A 201 -5.35 9.82 -1.20
N ALA A 202 -4.21 10.42 -1.50
CA ALA A 202 -4.15 11.63 -2.30
C ALA A 202 -4.65 11.38 -3.73
N LEU A 203 -4.25 10.29 -4.39
CA LEU A 203 -4.81 9.88 -5.68
C LEU A 203 -6.33 9.64 -5.60
N GLY A 204 -6.80 9.04 -4.52
CA GLY A 204 -8.22 8.89 -4.22
C GLY A 204 -8.94 10.24 -4.16
N ALA A 205 -8.32 11.23 -3.51
CA ALA A 205 -8.85 12.61 -3.48
C ALA A 205 -8.85 13.28 -4.87
N GLY A 206 -7.87 12.97 -5.71
CA GLY A 206 -7.80 13.44 -7.10
C GLY A 206 -8.80 12.76 -8.04
N ARG A 207 -9.34 11.59 -7.71
CA ARG A 207 -10.35 10.81 -8.46
C ARG A 207 -10.01 10.58 -9.94
N SER A 208 -8.73 10.50 -10.29
CA SER A 208 -8.26 10.45 -11.68
C SER A 208 -7.56 9.14 -12.01
N ARG A 209 -8.23 8.24 -12.75
CA ARG A 209 -7.63 7.02 -13.28
C ARG A 209 -6.43 7.29 -14.20
N SER A 210 -6.45 8.40 -14.95
CA SER A 210 -5.32 8.76 -15.81
C SER A 210 -4.08 9.15 -15.00
N ASP A 211 -4.26 9.76 -13.81
CA ASP A 211 -3.17 10.12 -12.91
C ASP A 211 -2.58 8.88 -12.24
N ALA A 212 -3.41 7.96 -11.73
CA ALA A 212 -2.97 6.69 -11.19
C ALA A 212 -2.20 5.85 -12.23
N ARG A 213 -2.69 5.77 -13.48
CA ARG A 213 -1.98 5.11 -14.56
C ARG A 213 -0.66 5.80 -14.92
N THR A 214 -0.62 7.13 -14.91
CA THR A 214 0.59 7.90 -15.19
C THR A 214 1.64 7.69 -14.12
N LEU A 215 1.23 7.69 -12.83
CA LEU A 215 2.09 7.34 -11.71
C LEU A 215 2.69 5.93 -11.91
N GLY A 216 1.85 4.90 -12.06
CA GLY A 216 2.33 3.53 -12.22
C GLY A 216 3.28 3.38 -13.42
N ARG A 217 2.99 4.06 -14.54
CA ARG A 217 3.86 4.04 -15.72
C ARG A 217 5.23 4.69 -15.46
N ILE A 218 5.26 5.88 -14.87
CA ILE A 218 6.53 6.60 -14.64
C ILE A 218 7.33 5.88 -13.54
N ALA A 219 6.71 5.55 -12.40
CA ALA A 219 7.37 4.80 -11.34
C ALA A 219 7.88 3.45 -11.84
N GLY A 220 7.08 2.73 -12.63
CA GLY A 220 7.50 1.48 -13.26
C GLY A 220 8.69 1.66 -14.21
N GLN A 221 8.73 2.72 -15.02
CA GLN A 221 9.87 3.02 -15.89
C GLN A 221 11.14 3.29 -15.08
N GLU A 222 11.05 4.05 -13.99
CA GLU A 222 12.18 4.35 -13.12
C GLU A 222 12.66 3.10 -12.37
N LEU A 223 11.75 2.31 -11.77
CA LEU A 223 12.09 1.05 -11.11
C LEU A 223 12.76 0.06 -12.06
N ARG A 224 12.22 -0.08 -13.28
CA ARG A 224 12.83 -0.93 -14.30
C ARG A 224 14.24 -0.49 -14.67
N ALA A 225 14.49 0.83 -14.79
CA ALA A 225 15.83 1.35 -15.08
C ALA A 225 16.83 1.06 -13.96
N LEU A 226 16.36 0.84 -12.73
CA LEU A 226 17.14 0.43 -11.55
C LEU A 226 17.33 -1.11 -11.44
N GLY A 227 16.72 -1.89 -12.33
CA GLY A 227 16.73 -3.35 -12.27
C GLY A 227 15.66 -3.96 -11.37
N ILE A 228 14.78 -3.15 -10.76
CA ILE A 228 13.66 -3.61 -9.95
C ILE A 228 12.50 -3.99 -10.88
N ARG A 229 12.06 -5.25 -10.83
CA ARG A 229 11.09 -5.81 -11.76
C ARG A 229 9.75 -6.19 -11.13
N GLN A 230 9.63 -6.09 -9.80
CA GLN A 230 8.34 -6.26 -9.10
C GLN A 230 8.18 -5.13 -8.08
N ASN A 231 6.98 -4.54 -8.03
CA ASN A 231 6.60 -3.58 -7.01
C ASN A 231 5.43 -4.13 -6.19
N TYR A 232 5.53 -4.09 -4.87
CA TYR A 232 4.43 -4.45 -3.98
C TYR A 232 3.47 -3.25 -3.82
N SER A 233 2.84 -2.89 -4.94
CA SER A 233 1.81 -1.87 -5.12
C SER A 233 0.93 -2.28 -6.32
N PRO A 234 -0.36 -1.89 -6.33
CA PRO A 234 -1.08 -0.99 -5.43
C PRO A 234 -1.65 -1.64 -4.17
N VAL A 235 -1.91 -0.82 -3.14
CA VAL A 235 -2.76 -1.19 -2.01
C VAL A 235 -4.21 -1.22 -2.48
N ALA A 236 -4.86 -2.39 -2.36
CA ALA A 236 -6.23 -2.64 -2.81
C ALA A 236 -7.24 -2.67 -1.65
N ASP A 237 -6.79 -2.37 -0.43
CA ASP A 237 -7.62 -2.31 0.76
C ASP A 237 -8.60 -1.14 0.70
N VAL A 238 -9.87 -1.36 1.09
CA VAL A 238 -10.90 -0.32 1.18
C VAL A 238 -10.93 0.21 2.62
N ASN A 239 -10.47 1.44 2.86
CA ASN A 239 -10.27 1.99 4.20
C ASN A 239 -11.58 2.53 4.80
N VAL A 240 -12.38 1.67 5.40
CA VAL A 240 -13.66 2.03 6.03
C VAL A 240 -13.53 2.35 7.51
N ASN A 241 -12.42 1.97 8.14
CA ASN A 241 -12.15 2.22 9.56
C ASN A 241 -11.14 3.38 9.73
N PRO A 242 -11.56 4.55 10.25
CA PRO A 242 -10.65 5.67 10.47
C PRO A 242 -9.59 5.40 11.55
N ALA A 243 -9.82 4.41 12.41
CA ALA A 243 -8.87 3.99 13.44
C ALA A 243 -7.83 2.98 12.93
N ASN A 244 -7.85 2.61 11.63
CA ASN A 244 -6.90 1.66 11.06
C ASN A 244 -5.46 2.22 11.16
N PRO A 245 -4.57 1.60 11.95
CA PRO A 245 -3.22 2.11 12.19
C PRO A 245 -2.26 1.81 11.05
N VAL A 246 -2.55 0.78 10.23
CA VAL A 246 -1.65 0.22 9.22
C VAL A 246 -1.94 0.73 7.82
N ILE A 247 -3.20 0.72 7.42
CA ILE A 247 -3.63 1.08 6.06
C ILE A 247 -3.83 2.59 5.95
N GLY A 248 -4.88 3.16 6.55
CA GLY A 248 -5.09 4.61 6.55
C GLY A 248 -4.86 5.22 5.17
N VAL A 249 -3.92 6.19 5.12
CA VAL A 249 -3.56 6.93 3.88
C VAL A 249 -2.89 6.08 2.79
N ARG A 250 -2.53 4.82 3.06
CA ARG A 250 -2.03 3.89 2.05
C ARG A 250 -3.14 3.36 1.14
N SER A 251 -4.42 3.45 1.54
CA SER A 251 -5.59 3.14 0.71
C SER A 251 -6.02 4.33 -0.15
N PHE A 252 -6.58 4.06 -1.31
CA PHE A 252 -7.21 5.09 -2.16
C PHE A 252 -8.47 5.69 -1.55
N GLY A 253 -9.14 5.02 -0.59
CA GLY A 253 -10.33 5.55 0.08
C GLY A 253 -11.28 4.49 0.61
N ALA A 254 -12.52 4.91 0.88
CA ALA A 254 -13.57 4.09 1.48
C ALA A 254 -14.66 3.61 0.49
N GLU A 255 -14.63 4.07 -0.77
CA GLU A 255 -15.59 3.66 -1.80
C GLU A 255 -15.02 2.53 -2.66
N PRO A 256 -15.54 1.28 -2.59
CA PRO A 256 -14.90 0.12 -3.21
C PRO A 256 -14.75 0.25 -4.73
N ASP A 257 -15.71 0.81 -5.44
CA ASP A 257 -15.65 1.00 -6.90
C ASP A 257 -14.62 2.06 -7.30
N ALA A 258 -14.46 3.12 -6.50
CA ALA A 258 -13.45 4.14 -6.73
C ALA A 258 -12.03 3.56 -6.49
N VAL A 259 -11.84 2.81 -5.40
CA VAL A 259 -10.59 2.08 -5.11
C VAL A 259 -10.27 1.11 -6.25
N ALA A 260 -11.23 0.30 -6.68
CA ALA A 260 -11.08 -0.67 -7.76
C ALA A 260 -10.64 -0.01 -9.09
N ALA A 261 -11.22 1.14 -9.42
CA ALA A 261 -10.90 1.86 -10.65
C ALA A 261 -9.46 2.42 -10.64
N LEU A 262 -8.97 2.88 -9.48
CA LEU A 262 -7.61 3.41 -9.32
C LEU A 262 -6.58 2.27 -9.25
N VAL A 263 -6.89 1.19 -8.53
CA VAL A 263 -6.09 -0.05 -8.51
C VAL A 263 -5.86 -0.57 -9.92
N ALA A 264 -6.91 -0.78 -10.70
CA ALA A 264 -6.78 -1.28 -12.08
C ALA A 264 -5.97 -0.34 -12.98
N ALA A 265 -6.10 0.98 -12.78
CA ALA A 265 -5.35 1.98 -13.54
C ALA A 265 -3.85 1.96 -13.20
N GLU A 266 -3.50 1.83 -11.92
CA GLU A 266 -2.11 1.76 -11.46
C GLU A 266 -1.45 0.45 -11.92
N VAL A 267 -2.15 -0.70 -11.81
CA VAL A 267 -1.72 -1.99 -12.37
C VAL A 267 -1.36 -1.85 -13.85
N ALA A 268 -2.27 -1.27 -14.65
CA ALA A 268 -2.01 -1.05 -16.07
C ALA A 268 -0.81 -0.13 -16.33
N GLY A 269 -0.51 0.79 -15.41
CA GLY A 269 0.67 1.65 -15.46
C GLY A 269 1.97 0.87 -15.24
N TYR A 270 2.10 0.15 -14.13
CA TYR A 270 3.29 -0.65 -13.79
C TYR A 270 3.57 -1.73 -14.82
N GLN A 271 2.57 -2.55 -15.14
CA GLN A 271 2.74 -3.66 -16.07
C GLN A 271 3.02 -3.18 -17.50
N GLY A 272 2.45 -2.03 -17.90
CA GLY A 272 2.80 -1.37 -19.16
C GLY A 272 4.28 -0.92 -19.24
N ALA A 273 4.94 -0.69 -18.08
CA ALA A 273 6.37 -0.44 -17.98
C ALA A 273 7.21 -1.72 -17.80
N ARG A 274 6.59 -2.91 -17.81
CA ARG A 274 7.20 -4.22 -17.54
C ARG A 274 7.80 -4.33 -16.13
N VAL A 275 7.06 -3.83 -15.15
CA VAL A 275 7.25 -4.08 -13.73
C VAL A 275 6.00 -4.76 -13.22
N ALA A 276 6.14 -5.92 -12.59
CA ALA A 276 5.02 -6.63 -12.02
C ALA A 276 4.37 -5.80 -10.90
N ALA A 277 3.06 -5.59 -11.01
CA ALA A 277 2.26 -5.00 -9.96
C ALA A 277 1.79 -6.07 -8.98
N THR A 278 1.61 -5.70 -7.72
CA THR A 278 1.12 -6.61 -6.67
C THR A 278 0.01 -5.95 -5.87
N ALA A 279 -1.24 -6.40 -6.06
CA ALA A 279 -2.37 -5.92 -5.25
C ALA A 279 -2.31 -6.51 -3.84
N LYS A 280 -2.51 -5.67 -2.81
CA LYS A 280 -2.40 -6.05 -1.40
C LYS A 280 -3.40 -5.32 -0.52
N HIS A 281 -3.83 -5.91 0.58
CA HIS A 281 -3.44 -7.18 1.20
C HIS A 281 -4.66 -8.12 1.20
N PHE A 282 -4.65 -9.17 0.37
CA PHE A 282 -5.79 -10.05 0.18
C PHE A 282 -6.11 -10.87 1.45
N PRO A 283 -7.37 -11.02 1.90
CA PRO A 283 -8.64 -10.68 1.22
C PRO A 283 -9.18 -9.26 1.48
N GLY A 284 -8.42 -8.36 2.10
CA GLY A 284 -8.75 -6.97 2.41
C GLY A 284 -8.42 -6.62 3.87
N HIS A 285 -7.62 -5.58 4.10
CA HIS A 285 -7.09 -5.15 5.41
C HIS A 285 -7.67 -3.78 5.86
N GLY A 286 -8.72 -3.31 5.18
CA GLY A 286 -9.20 -1.93 5.34
C GLY A 286 -10.03 -1.66 6.59
N ASP A 287 -10.55 -2.70 7.28
CA ASP A 287 -11.34 -2.57 8.51
C ASP A 287 -10.68 -3.29 9.70
N THR A 288 -9.48 -2.90 10.05
CA THR A 288 -8.79 -3.37 11.24
C THR A 288 -8.47 -2.22 12.19
N ALA A 289 -8.58 -2.47 13.49
CA ALA A 289 -8.09 -1.56 14.55
C ALA A 289 -6.80 -2.07 15.21
N VAL A 290 -6.28 -3.23 14.77
CA VAL A 290 -5.07 -3.88 15.26
C VAL A 290 -4.05 -3.91 14.14
N ASP A 291 -2.78 -3.59 14.47
CA ASP A 291 -1.66 -3.67 13.55
C ASP A 291 -1.18 -5.12 13.43
N SER A 292 -1.20 -5.68 12.22
CA SER A 292 -0.74 -7.04 11.90
C SER A 292 0.77 -7.25 12.10
N HIS A 293 1.55 -6.17 12.27
CA HIS A 293 2.96 -6.28 12.67
C HIS A 293 3.13 -6.75 14.12
N TYR A 294 2.13 -6.51 14.99
CA TYR A 294 2.21 -6.76 16.43
C TYR A 294 1.12 -7.68 16.99
N GLY A 295 0.14 -8.09 16.17
CA GLY A 295 -0.96 -8.91 16.63
C GLY A 295 -1.76 -9.58 15.53
N PHE A 296 -2.87 -10.24 15.92
CA PHE A 296 -3.81 -10.88 15.01
C PHE A 296 -5.02 -9.98 14.75
N PRO A 297 -5.06 -9.23 13.64
CA PRO A 297 -6.26 -8.52 13.25
C PRO A 297 -7.36 -9.50 12.82
N VAL A 298 -8.59 -9.21 13.22
CA VAL A 298 -9.78 -9.98 12.82
C VAL A 298 -10.76 -9.05 12.11
N ILE A 299 -11.18 -9.41 10.89
CA ILE A 299 -12.25 -8.73 10.16
C ILE A 299 -13.52 -9.55 10.26
N THR A 300 -14.57 -8.95 10.81
CA THR A 300 -15.84 -9.61 11.10
C THR A 300 -16.92 -9.39 10.04
N HIS A 301 -16.53 -8.91 8.84
CA HIS A 301 -17.46 -8.76 7.73
C HIS A 301 -18.10 -10.10 7.38
N SER A 302 -19.42 -10.09 7.07
CA SER A 302 -20.06 -11.26 6.48
C SER A 302 -19.50 -11.52 5.08
N ARG A 303 -19.71 -12.73 4.55
CA ARG A 303 -19.29 -13.05 3.17
C ARG A 303 -19.93 -12.11 2.14
N GLU A 304 -21.20 -11.72 2.33
CA GLU A 304 -21.94 -10.80 1.45
C GLU A 304 -21.33 -9.39 1.50
N LEU A 305 -20.96 -8.91 2.69
CA LEU A 305 -20.29 -7.63 2.83
C LEU A 305 -18.90 -7.66 2.20
N TRP A 306 -18.11 -8.71 2.46
CA TRP A 306 -16.81 -8.91 1.82
C TRP A 306 -16.93 -8.86 0.29
N GLN A 307 -17.94 -9.51 -0.29
CA GLN A 307 -18.17 -9.51 -1.74
C GLN A 307 -18.45 -8.12 -2.31
N LYS A 308 -19.12 -7.26 -1.54
CA LYS A 308 -19.52 -5.89 -1.96
C LYS A 308 -18.48 -4.83 -1.62
N LEU A 309 -17.60 -5.10 -0.71
CA LEU A 309 -16.62 -4.15 -0.18
C LEU A 309 -15.18 -4.60 -0.52
N ASP A 310 -14.64 -5.55 0.25
CA ASP A 310 -13.21 -5.87 0.24
C ASP A 310 -12.77 -6.56 -1.06
N ALA A 311 -13.62 -7.44 -1.62
CA ALA A 311 -13.29 -8.19 -2.83
C ALA A 311 -13.34 -7.35 -4.12
N VAL A 312 -13.99 -6.19 -4.12
CA VAL A 312 -14.23 -5.40 -5.34
C VAL A 312 -12.95 -4.93 -6.01
N PRO A 313 -11.97 -4.35 -5.28
CA PRO A 313 -10.69 -3.95 -5.87
C PRO A 313 -9.85 -5.15 -6.37
N PHE A 314 -9.85 -6.28 -5.64
CA PHE A 314 -9.11 -7.48 -6.05
C PHE A 314 -9.70 -8.10 -7.33
N ARG A 315 -11.05 -8.16 -7.45
CA ARG A 315 -11.70 -8.56 -8.71
C ARG A 315 -11.31 -7.64 -9.87
N ALA A 316 -11.21 -6.35 -9.63
CA ALA A 316 -10.78 -5.40 -10.65
C ALA A 316 -9.31 -5.60 -11.04
N ALA A 317 -8.42 -5.87 -10.07
CA ALA A 317 -7.02 -6.20 -10.32
C ALA A 317 -6.89 -7.49 -11.15
N VAL A 318 -7.62 -8.56 -10.79
CA VAL A 318 -7.64 -9.82 -11.55
C VAL A 318 -8.12 -9.60 -12.98
N ARG A 319 -9.24 -8.86 -13.18
CA ARG A 319 -9.73 -8.51 -14.53
C ARG A 319 -8.74 -7.64 -15.33
N ALA A 320 -7.91 -6.85 -14.65
CA ALA A 320 -6.85 -6.07 -15.29
C ALA A 320 -5.61 -6.92 -15.64
N GLY A 321 -5.61 -8.21 -15.31
CA GLY A 321 -4.50 -9.14 -15.59
C GLY A 321 -3.30 -8.91 -14.66
N ILE A 322 -3.53 -8.68 -13.38
CA ILE A 322 -2.45 -8.41 -12.42
C ILE A 322 -1.49 -9.59 -12.29
N ASP A 323 -0.19 -9.29 -12.23
CA ASP A 323 0.88 -10.28 -12.18
C ASP A 323 1.01 -10.97 -10.81
N SER A 324 0.76 -10.24 -9.72
CA SER A 324 0.93 -10.75 -8.35
C SER A 324 -0.15 -10.24 -7.40
N ILE A 325 -0.52 -11.07 -6.41
CA ILE A 325 -1.39 -10.70 -5.28
C ILE A 325 -0.68 -11.08 -3.98
N MET A 326 -0.61 -10.13 -3.03
CA MET A 326 -0.03 -10.35 -1.71
C MET A 326 -1.12 -10.66 -0.69
N THR A 327 -0.88 -11.70 0.13
CA THR A 327 -1.81 -12.11 1.20
C THR A 327 -1.65 -11.26 2.44
N ALA A 328 -2.71 -11.19 3.27
CA ALA A 328 -2.68 -10.53 4.57
C ALA A 328 -2.55 -11.54 5.73
N HIS A 329 -1.88 -11.14 6.81
CA HIS A 329 -1.84 -11.89 8.07
C HIS A 329 -3.02 -11.51 8.97
N ILE A 330 -4.25 -11.70 8.46
CA ILE A 330 -5.50 -11.37 9.13
C ILE A 330 -6.43 -12.57 9.17
N GLN A 331 -7.22 -12.68 10.23
CA GLN A 331 -8.31 -13.64 10.32
C GLN A 331 -9.57 -13.07 9.69
N PHE A 332 -10.30 -13.93 8.97
CA PHE A 332 -11.57 -13.58 8.34
C PHE A 332 -12.59 -14.72 8.54
N PRO A 333 -13.22 -14.80 9.72
CA PRO A 333 -14.02 -15.96 10.12
C PRO A 333 -15.18 -16.33 9.15
N ALA A 334 -15.76 -15.33 8.47
CA ALA A 334 -16.80 -15.58 7.48
C ALA A 334 -16.29 -16.24 6.18
N LEU A 335 -14.98 -16.26 5.95
CA LEU A 335 -14.33 -16.90 4.79
C LEU A 335 -13.62 -18.20 5.17
N ASP A 336 -13.10 -18.28 6.41
CA ASP A 336 -12.46 -19.46 7.00
C ASP A 336 -12.58 -19.38 8.52
N ASP A 337 -13.30 -20.34 9.11
CA ASP A 337 -13.57 -20.42 10.55
C ASP A 337 -12.50 -21.19 11.35
N SER A 338 -11.43 -21.64 10.71
CA SER A 338 -10.31 -22.36 11.35
C SER A 338 -9.53 -21.50 12.35
N GLY A 339 -9.67 -20.17 12.31
CA GLY A 339 -8.88 -19.23 13.07
C GLY A 339 -7.44 -19.08 12.55
N ASP A 340 -7.17 -19.51 11.32
CA ASP A 340 -5.92 -19.24 10.62
C ASP A 340 -5.94 -17.89 9.92
N PRO A 341 -4.79 -17.20 9.82
CA PRO A 341 -4.70 -16.00 8.99
C PRO A 341 -4.84 -16.37 7.51
N ALA A 342 -5.34 -15.44 6.71
CA ALA A 342 -5.59 -15.65 5.28
C ALA A 342 -4.37 -16.22 4.54
N THR A 343 -3.17 -15.82 4.91
CA THR A 343 -1.90 -16.36 4.37
C THR A 343 -1.78 -17.90 4.52
N LEU A 344 -2.36 -18.48 5.55
CA LEU A 344 -2.30 -19.93 5.84
C LEU A 344 -3.60 -20.65 5.51
N SER A 345 -4.62 -19.93 5.03
CA SER A 345 -5.96 -20.42 4.76
C SER A 345 -6.11 -20.98 3.35
N ARG A 346 -6.26 -22.29 3.22
CA ARG A 346 -6.57 -22.91 1.93
C ARG A 346 -7.96 -22.53 1.39
N PRO A 347 -9.05 -22.46 2.21
CA PRO A 347 -10.33 -21.93 1.76
C PRO A 347 -10.22 -20.54 1.12
N ILE A 348 -9.45 -19.61 1.71
CA ILE A 348 -9.27 -18.25 1.19
C ILE A 348 -8.41 -18.24 -0.08
N LEU A 349 -7.22 -18.86 -0.05
CA LEU A 349 -6.27 -18.73 -1.17
C LEU A 349 -6.61 -19.65 -2.34
N THR A 350 -6.87 -20.94 -2.05
CA THR A 350 -7.21 -21.90 -3.11
C THR A 350 -8.69 -21.84 -3.47
N GLY A 351 -9.59 -21.80 -2.48
CA GLY A 351 -11.03 -21.78 -2.71
C GLY A 351 -11.49 -20.47 -3.34
N ILE A 352 -11.24 -19.35 -2.68
CA ILE A 352 -11.76 -18.06 -3.13
C ILE A 352 -10.85 -17.43 -4.20
N LEU A 353 -9.57 -17.19 -3.91
CA LEU A 353 -8.71 -16.45 -4.85
C LEU A 353 -8.48 -17.21 -6.16
N ARG A 354 -8.11 -18.50 -6.08
CA ARG A 354 -7.91 -19.32 -7.28
C ARG A 354 -9.24 -19.75 -7.90
N GLY A 355 -10.17 -20.30 -7.08
CA GLY A 355 -11.41 -20.89 -7.56
C GLY A 355 -12.47 -19.86 -7.97
N GLU A 356 -12.88 -18.97 -7.06
CA GLU A 356 -14.00 -18.05 -7.33
C GLU A 356 -13.57 -16.82 -8.14
N LEU A 357 -12.39 -16.23 -7.82
CA LEU A 357 -11.90 -15.06 -8.55
C LEU A 357 -11.12 -15.44 -9.82
N GLY A 358 -10.80 -16.71 -10.02
CA GLY A 358 -10.12 -17.22 -11.22
C GLY A 358 -8.69 -16.74 -11.39
N TYR A 359 -7.98 -16.40 -10.30
CA TYR A 359 -6.63 -15.88 -10.36
C TYR A 359 -5.59 -16.97 -10.53
N ASP A 360 -4.75 -16.92 -11.58
CA ASP A 360 -3.65 -17.89 -11.84
C ASP A 360 -2.25 -17.24 -11.86
N GLY A 361 -2.12 -15.97 -11.49
CA GLY A 361 -0.81 -15.31 -11.31
C GLY A 361 -0.12 -15.73 -9.99
N VAL A 362 0.98 -15.06 -9.65
CA VAL A 362 1.77 -15.34 -8.45
C VAL A 362 1.06 -14.84 -7.19
N VAL A 363 0.94 -15.70 -6.19
CA VAL A 363 0.53 -15.33 -4.84
C VAL A 363 1.77 -15.25 -3.95
N VAL A 364 2.02 -14.07 -3.40
CA VAL A 364 3.13 -13.82 -2.46
C VAL A 364 2.57 -13.57 -1.06
N THR A 365 3.25 -14.03 -0.01
CA THR A 365 2.89 -13.67 1.38
C THR A 365 3.20 -12.20 1.64
N ASP A 366 2.54 -11.58 2.61
CA ASP A 366 3.15 -10.46 3.33
C ASP A 366 4.40 -10.97 4.07
N SER A 367 5.20 -10.04 4.64
CA SER A 367 6.45 -10.41 5.31
C SER A 367 6.22 -11.46 6.40
N LEU A 368 6.86 -12.63 6.27
CA LEU A 368 6.75 -13.70 7.25
C LEU A 368 7.46 -13.36 8.58
N GLY A 369 8.16 -12.23 8.65
CA GLY A 369 8.72 -11.69 9.89
C GLY A 369 7.70 -11.03 10.82
N MET A 370 6.45 -10.82 10.36
CA MET A 370 5.39 -10.17 11.15
C MET A 370 4.82 -11.11 12.21
N GLU A 371 4.58 -10.60 13.43
CA GLU A 371 4.06 -11.39 14.57
C GLU A 371 2.70 -12.02 14.27
N GLY A 372 1.84 -11.34 13.52
CA GLY A 372 0.51 -11.81 13.15
C GLY A 372 0.43 -13.14 12.41
N VAL A 373 1.54 -13.72 11.96
CA VAL A 373 1.56 -15.04 11.32
C VAL A 373 2.41 -16.05 12.09
N ARG A 374 3.39 -15.60 12.89
CA ARG A 374 4.39 -16.43 13.55
C ARG A 374 3.90 -17.06 14.86
N THR A 375 3.09 -16.32 15.62
CA THR A 375 2.75 -16.63 17.02
C THR A 375 2.09 -18.01 17.19
N LYS A 376 1.27 -18.44 16.23
CA LYS A 376 0.50 -19.69 16.33
C LYS A 376 1.33 -20.91 15.97
N TYR A 377 2.22 -20.85 14.96
CA TYR A 377 2.85 -22.03 14.36
C TYR A 377 4.38 -22.03 14.38
N GLY A 378 5.03 -20.88 14.55
CA GLY A 378 6.48 -20.77 14.49
C GLY A 378 7.05 -20.69 13.08
N ASP A 379 8.33 -20.32 13.00
CA ASP A 379 9.03 -19.92 11.77
C ASP A 379 9.31 -21.09 10.81
N ASP A 380 9.30 -22.33 11.30
CA ASP A 380 9.50 -23.55 10.51
C ASP A 380 8.19 -24.04 9.88
N ARG A 381 7.06 -23.86 10.55
CA ARG A 381 5.76 -24.35 10.06
C ARG A 381 5.07 -23.38 9.12
N VAL A 382 5.15 -22.08 9.38
CA VAL A 382 4.48 -21.03 8.61
C VAL A 382 4.76 -21.14 7.10
N PRO A 383 6.00 -21.26 6.61
CA PRO A 383 6.28 -21.34 5.16
C PRO A 383 5.67 -22.60 4.52
N VAL A 384 5.65 -23.74 5.24
CA VAL A 384 5.05 -24.98 4.74
C VAL A 384 3.53 -24.84 4.63
N LEU A 385 2.88 -24.29 5.67
CA LEU A 385 1.42 -24.07 5.70
C LEU A 385 0.98 -23.06 4.63
N ALA A 386 1.73 -21.98 4.42
CA ALA A 386 1.47 -21.00 3.37
C ALA A 386 1.49 -21.65 1.97
N LEU A 387 2.49 -22.49 1.68
CA LEU A 387 2.55 -23.23 0.41
C LEU A 387 1.38 -24.22 0.28
N LYS A 388 0.99 -24.92 1.34
CA LYS A 388 -0.19 -25.81 1.35
C LYS A 388 -1.50 -25.05 1.13
N ALA A 389 -1.59 -23.83 1.61
CA ALA A 389 -2.75 -22.95 1.40
C ALA A 389 -2.88 -22.45 -0.05
N GLY A 390 -1.77 -22.33 -0.80
CA GLY A 390 -1.82 -21.90 -2.21
C GLY A 390 -0.88 -20.76 -2.56
N VAL A 391 -0.01 -20.34 -1.64
CA VAL A 391 1.05 -19.34 -1.87
C VAL A 391 2.11 -19.88 -2.83
N ASP A 392 2.71 -19.00 -3.64
CA ASP A 392 3.80 -19.32 -4.56
C ASP A 392 5.14 -18.70 -4.14
N GLN A 393 5.13 -17.55 -3.48
CA GLN A 393 6.34 -16.88 -2.99
C GLN A 393 6.24 -16.57 -1.49
N LEU A 394 7.30 -16.86 -0.77
CA LEU A 394 7.49 -16.66 0.67
C LEU A 394 8.36 -15.44 0.89
N LEU A 395 7.73 -14.33 1.33
CA LEU A 395 8.42 -13.05 1.47
C LEU A 395 9.08 -12.92 2.84
N ASN A 396 10.37 -12.62 2.82
CA ASN A 396 11.15 -12.12 3.95
C ASN A 396 10.94 -12.92 5.26
N PRO A 397 11.18 -14.25 5.28
CA PRO A 397 11.10 -15.03 6.51
C PRO A 397 12.10 -14.50 7.54
N PRO A 398 11.79 -14.58 8.85
CA PRO A 398 12.68 -14.10 9.91
C PRO A 398 14.02 -14.84 9.93
N SER A 399 13.98 -16.16 9.69
CA SER A 399 15.15 -17.01 9.47
C SER A 399 15.00 -17.76 8.16
N LEU A 400 15.79 -17.36 7.16
CA LEU A 400 15.76 -18.01 5.85
C LEU A 400 16.20 -19.47 5.95
N ASP A 401 17.21 -19.78 6.77
CA ASP A 401 17.73 -21.14 6.92
C ASP A 401 16.68 -22.09 7.49
N VAL A 402 15.96 -21.66 8.54
CA VAL A 402 14.87 -22.43 9.14
C VAL A 402 13.75 -22.67 8.13
N ALA A 403 13.28 -21.62 7.47
CA ALA A 403 12.19 -21.68 6.50
C ALA A 403 12.54 -22.55 5.29
N TRP A 404 13.73 -22.38 4.72
CA TRP A 404 14.18 -23.12 3.54
C TRP A 404 14.36 -24.62 3.83
N ASN A 405 14.97 -24.96 4.99
CA ASN A 405 15.11 -26.35 5.42
C ASN A 405 13.76 -27.01 5.74
N ALA A 406 12.82 -26.26 6.35
CA ALA A 406 11.47 -26.76 6.63
C ALA A 406 10.70 -27.12 5.35
N VAL A 407 10.75 -26.27 4.31
CA VAL A 407 10.12 -26.55 3.02
C VAL A 407 10.76 -27.76 2.35
N ARG A 408 12.10 -27.85 2.33
CA ARG A 408 12.79 -29.05 1.78
C ARG A 408 12.39 -30.33 2.50
N LYS A 409 12.34 -30.28 3.82
CA LYS A 409 11.93 -31.43 4.64
C LYS A 409 10.50 -31.81 4.32
N ALA A 410 9.57 -30.87 4.25
CA ALA A 410 8.17 -31.13 3.95
C ALA A 410 7.96 -31.81 2.58
N VAL A 411 8.79 -31.45 1.57
CA VAL A 411 8.75 -32.13 0.26
C VAL A 411 9.31 -33.56 0.36
N ARG A 412 10.46 -33.73 1.01
CA ARG A 412 11.07 -35.07 1.19
C ARG A 412 10.21 -36.04 1.97
N ASP A 413 9.49 -35.54 2.97
CA ASP A 413 8.58 -36.34 3.81
C ASP A 413 7.21 -36.56 3.15
N GLY A 414 6.94 -35.98 1.96
CA GLY A 414 5.67 -36.06 1.25
C GLY A 414 4.53 -35.21 1.84
N GLU A 415 4.80 -34.31 2.80
CA GLU A 415 3.82 -33.36 3.33
C GLU A 415 3.44 -32.30 2.30
N LEU A 416 4.41 -31.87 1.47
CA LEU A 416 4.26 -31.04 0.28
C LEU A 416 4.59 -31.89 -0.94
N THR A 417 3.63 -32.03 -1.88
CA THR A 417 3.88 -32.81 -3.08
C THR A 417 4.79 -32.05 -4.05
N GLU A 418 5.57 -32.79 -4.88
CA GLU A 418 6.39 -32.16 -5.91
C GLU A 418 5.54 -31.39 -6.94
N GLU A 419 4.34 -31.91 -7.28
CA GLU A 419 3.42 -31.21 -8.18
C GLU A 419 2.98 -29.85 -7.63
N ARG A 420 2.76 -29.75 -6.30
CA ARG A 420 2.42 -28.47 -5.65
C ARG A 420 3.60 -27.51 -5.72
N LEU A 421 4.81 -28.01 -5.45
CA LEU A 421 6.05 -27.23 -5.56
C LEU A 421 6.25 -26.76 -7.00
N ASP A 422 6.17 -27.67 -7.97
CA ASP A 422 6.37 -27.41 -9.40
C ASP A 422 5.35 -26.40 -9.96
N ALA A 423 4.10 -26.47 -9.51
CA ALA A 423 3.08 -25.50 -9.90
C ALA A 423 3.45 -24.06 -9.47
N SER A 424 3.99 -23.89 -8.25
CA SER A 424 4.45 -22.60 -7.78
C SER A 424 5.68 -22.10 -8.52
N VAL A 425 6.69 -22.96 -8.67
CA VAL A 425 7.92 -22.60 -9.40
C VAL A 425 7.60 -22.21 -10.83
N LEU A 426 6.67 -22.93 -11.48
CA LEU A 426 6.27 -22.60 -12.86
C LEU A 426 5.62 -21.20 -12.95
N ARG A 427 4.77 -20.79 -11.98
CA ARG A 427 4.20 -19.44 -11.92
C ARG A 427 5.29 -18.37 -11.77
N VAL A 428 6.27 -18.61 -10.90
CA VAL A 428 7.42 -17.71 -10.72
C VAL A 428 8.26 -17.60 -11.98
N LEU A 429 8.53 -18.72 -12.67
CA LEU A 429 9.26 -18.73 -13.94
C LEU A 429 8.49 -18.01 -15.05
N ARG A 430 7.17 -18.20 -15.14
CA ARG A 430 6.30 -17.46 -16.07
C ARG A 430 6.33 -15.96 -15.81
N LEU A 431 6.27 -15.54 -14.55
CA LEU A 431 6.40 -14.13 -14.17
C LEU A 431 7.73 -13.55 -14.63
N LYS A 432 8.85 -14.24 -14.36
CA LYS A 432 10.19 -13.81 -14.81
C LYS A 432 10.29 -13.73 -16.34
N ALA A 433 9.71 -14.68 -17.07
CA ALA A 433 9.68 -14.67 -18.53
C ALA A 433 8.81 -13.52 -19.08
N GLY A 434 7.62 -13.29 -18.52
CA GLY A 434 6.75 -12.16 -18.89
C GLY A 434 7.42 -10.80 -18.71
N LEU A 435 8.26 -10.67 -17.68
CA LEU A 435 9.09 -9.49 -17.41
C LEU A 435 10.36 -9.44 -18.26
N ARG A 436 10.62 -10.44 -19.12
CA ARG A 436 11.81 -10.59 -19.95
C ARG A 436 13.13 -10.65 -19.16
N LEU A 437 13.10 -11.21 -17.95
CA LEU A 437 14.29 -11.29 -17.12
C LEU A 437 15.33 -12.29 -17.67
N PHE A 438 14.91 -13.28 -18.46
CA PHE A 438 15.83 -14.22 -19.10
C PHE A 438 16.62 -13.58 -20.26
N GLU A 439 16.02 -12.62 -20.96
CA GLU A 439 16.62 -11.93 -22.11
C GLU A 439 17.28 -10.60 -21.72
N GLU A 440 16.70 -9.90 -20.75
CA GLU A 440 17.10 -8.56 -20.34
C GLU A 440 17.37 -8.50 -18.81
N PRO A 441 18.31 -9.29 -18.25
CA PRO A 441 18.56 -9.31 -16.80
C PRO A 441 19.25 -8.05 -16.30
N TYR A 442 20.01 -7.37 -17.15
CA TYR A 442 20.83 -6.22 -16.77
C TYR A 442 20.21 -4.88 -17.16
N VAL A 443 20.65 -3.84 -16.47
CA VAL A 443 20.31 -2.45 -16.77
C VAL A 443 21.59 -1.63 -16.99
N SER A 444 21.47 -0.51 -17.71
CA SER A 444 22.63 0.33 -18.04
C SER A 444 22.64 1.62 -17.22
N GLN A 445 23.81 2.08 -16.79
CA GLN A 445 24.00 3.36 -16.11
C GLN A 445 23.49 4.55 -16.93
N ALA A 446 23.70 4.50 -18.25
CA ALA A 446 23.14 5.49 -19.17
C ALA A 446 21.61 5.46 -19.23
N GLY A 447 21.00 4.27 -19.05
CA GLY A 447 19.54 4.11 -18.92
C GLY A 447 19.01 4.78 -17.65
N VAL A 448 19.69 4.60 -16.52
CA VAL A 448 19.37 5.27 -15.25
C VAL A 448 19.35 6.79 -15.45
N ALA A 449 20.43 7.38 -15.95
CA ALA A 449 20.57 8.82 -16.15
C ALA A 449 19.49 9.41 -17.08
N ARG A 450 19.03 8.63 -18.08
CA ARG A 450 17.98 9.11 -19.02
C ARG A 450 16.56 8.94 -18.52
N THR A 451 16.35 8.13 -17.47
CA THR A 451 14.99 7.74 -17.05
C THR A 451 14.62 8.26 -15.68
N VAL A 452 15.54 8.15 -14.70
CA VAL A 452 15.22 8.40 -13.28
C VAL A 452 15.23 9.90 -13.00
N GLY A 453 14.17 10.41 -12.37
CA GLY A 453 14.08 11.80 -11.91
C GLY A 453 14.12 12.86 -13.01
N THR A 454 13.71 12.49 -14.23
CA THR A 454 13.72 13.44 -15.35
C THR A 454 12.74 14.60 -15.13
N ARG A 455 13.06 15.77 -15.67
CA ARG A 455 12.18 16.94 -15.56
C ARG A 455 10.72 16.66 -15.99
N PRO A 456 10.44 15.94 -17.09
CA PRO A 456 9.06 15.58 -17.43
C PRO A 456 8.36 14.75 -16.35
N HIS A 457 9.07 13.80 -15.70
CA HIS A 457 8.54 12.99 -14.61
C HIS A 457 8.21 13.82 -13.37
N LEU A 458 9.15 14.68 -12.94
CA LEU A 458 8.94 15.59 -11.81
C LEU A 458 7.78 16.55 -12.04
N VAL A 459 7.64 17.11 -13.25
CA VAL A 459 6.50 17.96 -13.63
C VAL A 459 5.19 17.18 -13.61
N ALA A 460 5.19 15.91 -14.03
CA ALA A 460 3.99 15.07 -13.97
C ALA A 460 3.57 14.83 -12.51
N ALA A 461 4.51 14.54 -11.62
CA ALA A 461 4.24 14.35 -10.20
C ALA A 461 3.67 15.63 -9.55
N ASP A 462 4.27 16.78 -9.79
CA ASP A 462 3.76 18.07 -9.32
C ASP A 462 2.32 18.34 -9.81
N ARG A 463 2.03 18.10 -11.10
CA ARG A 463 0.68 18.27 -11.67
C ARG A 463 -0.36 17.31 -11.08
N ILE A 464 0.04 16.08 -10.75
CA ILE A 464 -0.81 15.12 -10.08
C ILE A 464 -1.11 15.62 -8.66
N ALA A 465 -0.09 15.99 -7.89
CA ALA A 465 -0.23 16.49 -6.52
C ALA A 465 -1.12 17.76 -6.44
N GLU A 466 -1.03 18.67 -7.39
CA GLU A 466 -1.86 19.87 -7.44
C GLU A 466 -3.36 19.58 -7.54
N ARG A 467 -3.75 18.38 -7.99
CA ARG A 467 -5.16 17.95 -8.07
C ARG A 467 -5.67 17.24 -6.82
N THR A 468 -4.78 16.87 -5.90
CA THR A 468 -5.11 16.02 -4.74
C THR A 468 -5.36 16.81 -3.46
N THR A 469 -4.68 17.96 -3.27
CA THR A 469 -4.85 18.79 -2.06
C THR A 469 -6.32 19.18 -1.89
N THR A 470 -6.88 18.84 -0.71
CA THR A 470 -8.30 19.03 -0.39
C THR A 470 -8.50 20.17 0.61
N LEU A 471 -9.30 21.16 0.27
CA LEU A 471 -9.69 22.25 1.16
C LEU A 471 -10.98 21.85 1.89
N LEU A 472 -10.92 21.72 3.23
CA LEU A 472 -12.06 21.30 4.05
C LEU A 472 -12.76 22.46 4.75
N VAL A 473 -12.00 23.47 5.18
CA VAL A 473 -12.51 24.67 5.84
C VAL A 473 -11.87 25.91 5.24
N ASN A 474 -12.65 26.97 5.02
CA ASN A 474 -12.16 28.28 4.59
C ASN A 474 -13.09 29.40 5.07
N LYS A 475 -13.16 29.61 6.41
CA LYS A 475 -14.00 30.61 7.04
C LYS A 475 -13.52 32.03 6.67
N GLY A 476 -14.45 32.91 6.35
CA GLY A 476 -14.14 34.28 5.96
C GLY A 476 -13.29 34.42 4.69
N ALA A 477 -13.24 33.39 3.83
CA ALA A 477 -12.40 33.36 2.64
C ALA A 477 -10.91 33.68 2.94
N LEU A 478 -10.37 33.11 4.02
CA LEU A 478 -8.98 33.33 4.44
C LEU A 478 -7.99 32.93 3.34
N LEU A 479 -8.20 31.79 2.72
CA LEU A 479 -7.40 31.34 1.59
C LEU A 479 -7.96 31.88 0.26
N PRO A 480 -7.07 32.27 -0.67
CA PRO A 480 -5.61 32.20 -0.61
C PRO A 480 -4.97 33.31 0.24
N LEU A 481 -3.82 33.02 0.87
CA LEU A 481 -3.05 34.02 1.58
C LEU A 481 -2.41 35.03 0.59
N SER A 482 -2.53 36.34 0.92
CA SER A 482 -1.98 37.39 0.13
C SER A 482 -0.57 37.80 0.60
N ARG A 483 0.45 37.76 -0.28
CA ARG A 483 1.80 38.23 0.03
C ARG A 483 1.88 39.70 0.46
N ARG A 484 0.89 40.51 0.05
CA ARG A 484 0.82 41.93 0.48
C ARG A 484 0.34 42.06 1.92
N ARG A 485 -0.65 41.23 2.32
CA ARG A 485 -1.26 41.28 3.67
C ARG A 485 -0.54 40.38 4.66
N HIS A 486 0.06 39.28 4.20
CA HIS A 486 0.68 38.25 5.03
C HIS A 486 2.09 37.92 4.49
N PRO A 487 3.02 38.87 4.42
CA PRO A 487 4.36 38.63 3.87
C PRO A 487 5.20 37.70 4.72
N ARG A 488 5.02 37.69 6.05
CA ARG A 488 5.77 36.86 7.02
C ARG A 488 4.90 35.70 7.51
N LEU A 489 5.39 34.48 7.31
CA LEU A 489 4.70 33.27 7.70
C LEU A 489 5.54 32.47 8.70
N LEU A 490 4.90 31.92 9.72
CA LEU A 490 5.44 30.84 10.55
C LEU A 490 4.86 29.51 10.06
N VAL A 491 5.71 28.55 9.76
CA VAL A 491 5.32 27.16 9.54
C VAL A 491 5.69 26.38 10.79
N VAL A 492 4.71 25.95 11.55
CA VAL A 492 4.88 25.27 12.84
C VAL A 492 4.17 23.93 12.82
N GLY A 493 4.62 22.96 13.60
CA GLY A 493 3.90 21.70 13.75
C GLY A 493 4.77 20.45 13.78
N ALA A 494 4.14 19.33 13.49
CA ALA A 494 4.77 18.02 13.58
C ALA A 494 5.80 17.80 12.45
N ASP A 495 6.98 17.30 12.84
CA ASP A 495 7.99 16.75 11.93
C ASP A 495 8.21 15.27 12.29
N PRO A 496 7.29 14.36 11.88
CA PRO A 496 7.48 12.94 12.09
C PRO A 496 8.68 12.44 11.29
N ALA A 497 9.39 11.46 11.84
CA ALA A 497 10.44 10.78 11.10
C ALA A 497 9.86 10.12 9.84
N SER A 498 10.58 10.22 8.73
CA SER A 498 10.21 9.49 7.52
C SER A 498 10.47 7.99 7.74
N PRO A 499 9.45 7.12 7.59
CA PRO A 499 9.65 5.68 7.78
C PRO A 499 10.68 5.07 6.81
N SER A 500 10.91 5.72 5.69
CA SER A 500 11.82 5.27 4.63
C SER A 500 13.02 6.19 4.41
N GLY A 501 13.16 7.27 5.19
CA GLY A 501 14.24 8.24 5.01
C GLY A 501 14.21 9.00 3.66
N THR A 502 13.07 8.97 2.96
CA THR A 502 12.95 9.51 1.59
C THR A 502 12.31 10.89 1.52
N THR A 503 11.83 11.43 2.65
CA THR A 503 11.17 12.74 2.75
C THR A 503 11.93 13.67 3.68
N GLY A 504 11.90 14.97 3.41
CA GLY A 504 12.41 16.00 4.30
C GLY A 504 11.50 16.25 5.52
N PRO A 505 11.94 17.07 6.50
CA PRO A 505 11.09 17.49 7.60
C PRO A 505 9.94 18.36 7.10
N PRO A 506 8.67 18.00 7.38
CA PRO A 506 7.50 18.66 6.82
C PRO A 506 7.45 20.17 6.99
N THR A 507 7.79 20.68 8.19
CA THR A 507 7.79 22.12 8.44
C THR A 507 8.81 22.85 7.57
N GLY A 508 10.02 22.29 7.41
CA GLY A 508 11.08 22.83 6.57
C GLY A 508 10.72 22.82 5.09
N VAL A 509 10.19 21.69 4.60
CA VAL A 509 9.76 21.53 3.19
C VAL A 509 8.65 22.53 2.84
N LEU A 510 7.64 22.65 3.71
CA LEU A 510 6.51 23.57 3.49
C LEU A 510 6.96 25.04 3.56
N ALA A 511 7.84 25.39 4.51
CA ALA A 511 8.40 26.76 4.60
C ALA A 511 9.23 27.10 3.37
N ALA A 512 10.09 26.21 2.90
CA ALA A 512 10.87 26.38 1.68
C ALA A 512 9.97 26.57 0.44
N ALA A 513 8.90 25.76 0.33
CA ALA A 513 7.94 25.87 -0.77
C ALA A 513 7.20 27.22 -0.76
N LEU A 514 6.77 27.70 0.42
CA LEU A 514 6.15 29.02 0.56
C LEU A 514 7.14 30.16 0.26
N THR A 515 8.40 30.02 0.67
CA THR A 515 9.47 30.98 0.36
C THR A 515 9.71 31.06 -1.14
N ALA A 516 9.75 29.93 -1.84
CA ALA A 516 9.86 29.90 -3.31
C ALA A 516 8.67 30.57 -4.02
N LEU A 517 7.51 30.68 -3.34
CA LEU A 517 6.33 31.39 -3.82
C LEU A 517 6.31 32.89 -3.44
N GLY A 518 7.37 33.39 -2.78
CA GLY A 518 7.59 34.81 -2.49
C GLY A 518 7.10 35.28 -1.12
N PHE A 519 6.83 34.38 -0.19
CA PHE A 519 6.62 34.72 1.22
C PHE A 519 7.97 34.74 1.98
N LYS A 520 7.99 35.33 3.17
CA LYS A 520 9.07 35.17 4.14
C LYS A 520 8.61 34.13 5.16
N ALA A 521 8.88 32.85 4.88
CA ALA A 521 8.42 31.75 5.72
C ALA A 521 9.57 31.17 6.55
N THR A 522 9.32 30.96 7.85
CA THR A 522 10.26 30.34 8.78
C THR A 522 9.63 29.06 9.34
N ALA A 523 10.45 28.00 9.49
CA ALA A 523 10.01 26.74 10.06
C ALA A 523 10.29 26.69 11.57
N LEU A 524 9.34 26.13 12.34
CA LEU A 524 9.47 25.85 13.77
C LEU A 524 8.91 24.44 14.07
N PRO A 525 9.74 23.40 14.08
CA PRO A 525 9.30 22.05 14.41
C PRO A 525 8.91 21.95 15.89
N THR A 526 7.80 21.25 16.17
CA THR A 526 7.30 21.03 17.53
C THR A 526 7.26 19.56 17.94
N GLY A 527 7.57 18.65 17.00
CA GLY A 527 7.37 17.22 17.18
C GLY A 527 5.88 16.82 17.13
N THR A 528 5.62 15.54 17.26
CA THR A 528 4.26 14.96 17.25
C THR A 528 3.56 15.05 18.60
N ALA A 529 4.32 15.29 19.69
CA ALA A 529 3.82 15.44 21.06
C ALA A 529 4.50 16.66 21.74
N PRO A 530 4.14 17.91 21.35
CA PRO A 530 4.79 19.10 21.89
C PRO A 530 4.57 19.28 23.39
N SER A 531 5.64 19.65 24.11
CA SER A 531 5.57 20.02 25.52
C SER A 531 4.91 21.39 25.71
N ALA A 532 4.48 21.71 26.93
CA ALA A 532 3.93 23.03 27.26
C ALA A 532 4.92 24.17 26.94
N ALA A 533 6.21 23.98 27.19
CA ALA A 533 7.25 24.95 26.85
C ALA A 533 7.39 25.13 25.33
N THR A 534 7.34 24.04 24.56
CA THR A 534 7.35 24.08 23.08
C THR A 534 6.14 24.84 22.55
N ILE A 535 4.96 24.58 23.11
CA ILE A 535 3.71 25.28 22.75
C ILE A 535 3.83 26.78 23.05
N ALA A 536 4.31 27.15 24.24
CA ALA A 536 4.51 28.57 24.61
C ALA A 536 5.47 29.28 23.67
N GLY A 537 6.58 28.64 23.28
CA GLY A 537 7.52 29.16 22.28
C GLY A 537 6.88 29.36 20.90
N ALA A 538 6.06 28.40 20.46
CA ALA A 538 5.33 28.49 19.19
C ALA A 538 4.29 29.62 19.20
N VAL A 539 3.58 29.83 20.31
CA VAL A 539 2.62 30.93 20.51
C VAL A 539 3.33 32.29 20.50
N ALA A 540 4.49 32.40 21.16
CA ALA A 540 5.30 33.62 21.12
C ALA A 540 5.74 33.94 19.66
N ALA A 541 6.28 32.97 18.95
CA ALA A 541 6.67 33.12 17.54
C ALA A 541 5.49 33.49 16.63
N ALA A 542 4.31 32.93 16.88
CA ALA A 542 3.09 33.20 16.12
C ALA A 542 2.66 34.69 16.20
N ARG A 543 2.90 35.36 17.34
CA ARG A 543 2.58 36.78 17.51
C ARG A 543 3.42 37.72 16.65
N GLU A 544 4.62 37.28 16.23
CA GLU A 544 5.59 38.08 15.49
C GLU A 544 5.42 37.99 13.97
N VAL A 545 4.46 37.21 13.47
CA VAL A 545 4.23 37.00 12.04
C VAL A 545 2.84 37.46 11.61
N ASP A 546 2.59 37.48 10.31
CA ASP A 546 1.33 37.96 9.73
C ASP A 546 0.30 36.83 9.58
N ALA A 547 0.75 35.57 9.42
CA ALA A 547 -0.10 34.37 9.43
C ALA A 547 0.72 33.14 9.82
N VAL A 548 0.02 32.09 10.26
CA VAL A 548 0.63 30.83 10.69
C VAL A 548 0.09 29.68 9.83
N VAL A 549 0.98 28.80 9.40
CA VAL A 549 0.64 27.51 8.79
C VAL A 549 1.02 26.41 9.77
N VAL A 550 0.06 25.59 10.19
CA VAL A 550 0.28 24.53 11.19
C VAL A 550 0.20 23.15 10.52
N GLY A 551 1.31 22.40 10.51
CA GLY A 551 1.31 21.00 10.11
C GLY A 551 0.76 20.11 11.22
N THR A 552 -0.32 19.36 10.97
CA THR A 552 -0.94 18.46 11.95
C THR A 552 -0.75 17.00 11.56
N TYR A 553 -0.61 16.11 12.55
CA TYR A 553 -0.30 14.70 12.35
C TYR A 553 -1.08 13.82 13.32
N ASN A 554 -2.14 13.14 12.83
CA ASN A 554 -2.97 12.22 13.62
C ASN A 554 -3.49 12.84 14.94
N VAL A 555 -4.08 14.03 14.86
CA VAL A 555 -4.62 14.71 16.02
C VAL A 555 -5.84 13.98 16.57
N SER A 556 -5.84 13.72 17.88
CA SER A 556 -6.95 13.14 18.63
C SER A 556 -7.44 14.11 19.71
N ALA A 557 -8.50 13.76 20.43
CA ALA A 557 -9.04 14.56 21.52
C ALA A 557 -8.02 14.85 22.64
N SER A 558 -7.12 13.89 22.92
CA SER A 558 -6.07 13.98 23.95
C SER A 558 -4.71 14.47 23.43
N SER A 559 -4.58 14.73 22.13
CA SER A 559 -3.31 15.14 21.52
C SER A 559 -2.87 16.52 22.00
N THR A 560 -1.60 16.66 22.42
CA THR A 560 -1.00 17.97 22.73
C THR A 560 -0.88 18.87 21.51
N GLN A 561 -0.91 18.33 20.29
CA GLN A 561 -1.01 19.12 19.06
C GLN A 561 -2.32 19.90 18.99
N LYS A 562 -3.43 19.37 19.56
CA LYS A 562 -4.70 20.12 19.66
C LYS A 562 -4.52 21.38 20.48
N ALA A 563 -3.89 21.29 21.65
CA ALA A 563 -3.59 22.44 22.50
C ALA A 563 -2.66 23.45 21.78
N LEU A 564 -1.66 22.98 21.05
CA LEU A 564 -0.80 23.84 20.21
C LEU A 564 -1.66 24.66 19.22
N VAL A 565 -2.50 23.99 18.44
CA VAL A 565 -3.33 24.64 17.41
C VAL A 565 -4.31 25.63 18.04
N GLU A 566 -5.01 25.25 19.12
CA GLU A 566 -5.98 26.11 19.82
C GLU A 566 -5.32 27.36 20.39
N GLN A 567 -4.12 27.24 20.99
CA GLN A 567 -3.39 28.40 21.53
C GLN A 567 -2.81 29.30 20.42
N VAL A 568 -2.37 28.72 19.31
CA VAL A 568 -1.95 29.51 18.13
C VAL A 568 -3.13 30.26 17.54
N VAL A 569 -4.31 29.65 17.41
CA VAL A 569 -5.55 30.33 16.96
C VAL A 569 -5.93 31.45 17.92
N ALA A 570 -5.79 31.24 19.23
CA ALA A 570 -6.08 32.24 20.26
C ALA A 570 -5.17 33.50 20.17
N THR A 571 -4.07 33.47 19.42
CA THR A 571 -3.25 34.68 19.15
C THR A 571 -3.97 35.71 18.29
N GLY A 572 -5.08 35.35 17.64
CA GLY A 572 -5.81 36.19 16.69
C GLY A 572 -5.15 36.32 15.32
N ARG A 573 -4.00 35.66 15.09
CA ARG A 573 -3.38 35.62 13.76
C ARG A 573 -4.15 34.68 12.83
N PRO A 574 -4.20 34.97 11.51
CA PRO A 574 -4.71 34.03 10.51
C PRO A 574 -3.98 32.68 10.58
N VAL A 575 -4.73 31.58 10.73
CA VAL A 575 -4.17 30.23 10.86
C VAL A 575 -4.69 29.33 9.75
N VAL A 576 -3.77 28.63 9.09
CA VAL A 576 -4.05 27.57 8.11
C VAL A 576 -3.51 26.25 8.64
N ALA A 577 -4.36 25.29 8.95
CA ALA A 577 -3.92 23.95 9.29
C ALA A 577 -3.78 23.07 8.03
N VAL A 578 -2.76 22.22 8.02
CA VAL A 578 -2.49 21.23 6.97
C VAL A 578 -2.33 19.87 7.63
N ALA A 579 -3.32 18.98 7.46
CA ALA A 579 -3.16 17.59 7.85
C ALA A 579 -2.16 16.92 6.92
N ILE A 580 -0.99 16.61 7.44
CA ILE A 580 0.13 16.01 6.68
C ILE A 580 0.05 14.48 6.63
N ARG A 581 -0.98 13.87 7.21
CA ARG A 581 -1.27 12.44 7.13
C ARG A 581 -2.79 12.25 6.99
N ASN A 582 -3.45 11.69 8.01
CA ASN A 582 -4.87 11.40 7.97
C ASN A 582 -5.73 12.69 7.93
N PRO A 583 -6.80 12.75 7.12
CA PRO A 583 -7.66 13.93 7.03
C PRO A 583 -8.55 14.11 8.26
N TYR A 584 -8.57 13.16 9.18
CA TYR A 584 -9.47 13.14 10.36
C TYR A 584 -9.15 14.20 11.40
N ASP A 585 -7.96 14.78 11.39
CA ASP A 585 -7.51 15.85 12.29
C ASP A 585 -8.51 17.02 12.35
N VAL A 586 -9.18 17.33 11.23
CA VAL A 586 -10.15 18.43 11.12
C VAL A 586 -11.31 18.31 12.11
N ALA A 587 -11.70 17.09 12.47
CA ALA A 587 -12.79 16.85 13.42
C ALA A 587 -12.44 17.30 14.85
N HIS A 588 -11.16 17.31 15.19
CA HIS A 588 -10.65 17.69 16.51
C HIS A 588 -10.26 19.17 16.61
N LEU A 589 -10.32 19.92 15.50
CA LEU A 589 -9.83 21.30 15.37
C LEU A 589 -10.89 22.28 14.85
N PRO A 590 -12.09 22.36 15.47
CA PRO A 590 -13.22 23.14 14.96
C PRO A 590 -12.99 24.67 14.94
N SER A 591 -12.02 25.16 15.73
CA SER A 591 -11.66 26.59 15.81
C SER A 591 -10.84 27.08 14.60
N VAL A 592 -10.19 26.18 13.85
CA VAL A 592 -9.31 26.55 12.76
C VAL A 592 -10.08 27.21 11.61
N PRO A 593 -9.67 28.40 11.14
CA PRO A 593 -10.38 29.13 10.10
C PRO A 593 -10.14 28.58 8.67
N ALA A 594 -8.99 27.94 8.40
CA ALA A 594 -8.73 27.27 7.13
C ALA A 594 -8.03 25.94 7.34
N PHE A 595 -8.51 24.87 6.69
CA PHE A 595 -7.98 23.52 6.85
C PHE A 595 -7.81 22.82 5.52
N LEU A 596 -6.60 22.30 5.28
CA LEU A 596 -6.21 21.50 4.12
C LEU A 596 -5.88 20.07 4.54
N ALA A 597 -6.19 19.08 3.69
CA ALA A 597 -5.68 17.73 3.78
C ALA A 597 -4.69 17.47 2.63
N ALA A 598 -3.46 17.09 2.97
CA ALA A 598 -2.38 16.75 2.03
C ALA A 598 -2.20 15.23 1.90
N TYR A 599 -2.66 14.43 2.86
CA TYR A 599 -2.64 12.96 2.91
C TYR A 599 -1.25 12.32 3.07
N SER A 600 -0.17 13.04 2.88
CA SER A 600 1.18 12.64 3.26
C SER A 600 2.08 13.87 3.41
N TRP A 601 3.30 13.65 3.89
CA TRP A 601 4.32 14.71 4.05
C TRP A 601 5.46 14.60 3.05
N THR A 602 5.19 13.97 1.89
CA THR A 602 6.17 13.98 0.81
C THR A 602 6.35 15.40 0.25
N ASP A 603 7.54 15.68 -0.23
CA ASP A 603 7.88 17.01 -0.74
C ASP A 603 6.92 17.48 -1.83
N VAL A 604 6.45 16.57 -2.70
CA VAL A 604 5.55 16.90 -3.80
C VAL A 604 4.17 17.33 -3.30
N GLU A 605 3.64 16.69 -2.26
CA GLU A 605 2.33 17.02 -1.67
C GLU A 605 2.39 18.32 -0.87
N LEU A 606 3.49 18.53 -0.11
CA LEU A 606 3.68 19.78 0.62
C LEU A 606 3.90 20.98 -0.31
N ARG A 607 4.61 20.79 -1.44
CA ARG A 607 4.69 21.84 -2.48
C ARG A 607 3.32 22.14 -3.09
N ALA A 608 2.48 21.13 -3.32
CA ALA A 608 1.12 21.33 -3.82
C ALA A 608 0.24 22.09 -2.80
N ALA A 609 0.30 21.73 -1.52
CA ALA A 609 -0.38 22.45 -0.44
C ALA A 609 0.08 23.91 -0.36
N ALA A 610 1.38 24.19 -0.47
CA ALA A 610 1.91 25.56 -0.50
C ALA A 610 1.36 26.35 -1.68
N ARG A 611 1.24 25.76 -2.88
CA ARG A 611 0.65 26.42 -4.06
C ARG A 611 -0.83 26.73 -3.86
N VAL A 612 -1.58 25.85 -3.20
CA VAL A 612 -2.96 26.11 -2.78
C VAL A 612 -2.99 27.26 -1.78
N ILE A 613 -2.21 27.24 -0.71
CA ILE A 613 -2.16 28.33 0.28
C ILE A 613 -1.86 29.68 -0.38
N ALA A 614 -0.96 29.70 -1.34
CA ALA A 614 -0.54 30.92 -2.06
C ALA A 614 -1.46 31.34 -3.22
N GLY A 615 -2.55 30.62 -3.48
CA GLY A 615 -3.47 30.90 -4.59
C GLY A 615 -2.86 30.70 -5.99
N ARG A 616 -1.83 29.85 -6.11
CA ARG A 616 -1.24 29.51 -7.41
C ARG A 616 -1.99 28.38 -8.11
N VAL A 617 -2.70 27.58 -7.35
CA VAL A 617 -3.52 26.45 -7.80
C VAL A 617 -4.83 26.47 -7.01
N ARG A 618 -5.96 26.20 -7.69
CA ARG A 618 -7.26 25.98 -7.02
C ARG A 618 -7.26 24.62 -6.35
N PRO A 619 -7.73 24.49 -5.11
CA PRO A 619 -7.96 23.19 -4.50
C PRO A 619 -9.02 22.44 -5.28
N ARG A 620 -8.72 21.19 -5.67
CA ARG A 620 -9.60 20.32 -6.46
C ARG A 620 -9.87 19.00 -5.79
N GLY A 621 -9.04 18.61 -4.82
CA GLY A 621 -9.18 17.37 -4.08
C GLY A 621 -10.55 17.27 -3.41
N LYS A 622 -11.05 16.03 -3.33
CA LYS A 622 -12.29 15.65 -2.68
C LYS A 622 -12.00 14.53 -1.70
N LEU A 623 -12.53 14.59 -0.48
CA LEU A 623 -12.33 13.55 0.53
C LEU A 623 -12.61 12.17 -0.07
N PRO A 624 -11.67 11.23 -0.02
CA PRO A 624 -11.89 9.86 -0.46
C PRO A 624 -12.43 8.95 0.66
N VAL A 625 -12.47 9.47 1.89
CA VAL A 625 -13.01 8.83 3.09
C VAL A 625 -13.98 9.77 3.80
N PRO A 626 -14.99 9.27 4.53
CA PRO A 626 -15.81 10.13 5.39
C PRO A 626 -15.00 10.57 6.61
N VAL A 627 -15.27 11.76 7.12
CA VAL A 627 -14.76 12.24 8.40
C VAL A 627 -15.91 12.29 9.38
N GLN A 628 -15.83 11.53 10.46
CA GLN A 628 -16.81 11.51 11.54
C GLN A 628 -16.63 12.71 12.45
N ARG A 629 -17.67 13.06 13.21
CA ARG A 629 -17.59 14.05 14.27
C ARG A 629 -16.77 13.49 15.45
N ALA A 630 -15.96 14.35 16.07
CA ALA A 630 -15.15 13.94 17.21
C ALA A 630 -15.98 13.69 18.49
N ASP A 631 -17.14 14.36 18.62
CA ASP A 631 -18.07 14.24 19.75
C ASP A 631 -19.13 13.14 19.56
N ASP A 632 -19.35 12.67 18.31
CA ASP A 632 -20.29 11.61 17.96
C ASP A 632 -19.79 10.87 16.71
N PRO A 633 -18.98 9.80 16.88
CA PRO A 633 -18.41 9.05 15.75
C PRO A 633 -19.45 8.36 14.85
N ALA A 634 -20.71 8.21 15.30
CA ALA A 634 -21.78 7.69 14.46
C ALA A 634 -22.28 8.71 13.42
N ARG A 635 -21.93 9.97 13.56
CA ARG A 635 -22.35 11.06 12.66
C ARG A 635 -21.21 11.56 11.81
N VAL A 636 -21.46 11.65 10.51
CA VAL A 636 -20.52 12.20 9.54
C VAL A 636 -20.46 13.72 9.67
N LEU A 637 -19.25 14.26 9.80
CA LEU A 637 -18.94 15.69 9.74
C LEU A 637 -18.78 16.14 8.29
N TYR A 638 -17.95 15.39 7.52
CA TYR A 638 -17.72 15.62 6.10
C TYR A 638 -17.87 14.30 5.33
N PRO A 639 -18.79 14.22 4.38
CA PRO A 639 -19.00 13.00 3.57
C PRO A 639 -17.86 12.79 2.56
N VAL A 640 -17.75 11.57 2.03
CA VAL A 640 -16.94 11.30 0.86
C VAL A 640 -17.35 12.25 -0.28
N GLY A 641 -16.39 12.75 -1.03
CA GLY A 641 -16.61 13.73 -2.09
C GLY A 641 -16.67 15.18 -1.62
N TYR A 642 -16.63 15.43 -0.32
CA TYR A 642 -16.56 16.80 0.19
C TYR A 642 -15.23 17.46 -0.10
N GLY A 643 -15.25 18.75 -0.37
CA GLY A 643 -14.09 19.60 -0.59
C GLY A 643 -14.52 20.94 -1.17
N LEU A 644 -13.95 22.00 -0.62
CA LEU A 644 -14.20 23.39 -1.05
C LEU A 644 -13.27 23.78 -2.21
N SER A 645 -13.59 24.89 -2.85
CA SER A 645 -12.72 25.53 -3.82
C SER A 645 -12.85 27.04 -3.69
N TYR A 646 -11.89 27.79 -4.26
CA TYR A 646 -11.94 29.24 -4.40
C TYR A 646 -11.43 29.63 -5.80
N GLN A 647 -11.72 30.86 -6.22
CA GLN A 647 -11.14 31.43 -7.44
C GLN A 647 -9.68 31.87 -7.18
N THR A 648 -8.78 31.58 -8.12
CA THR A 648 -7.37 31.99 -8.09
C THR A 648 -7.18 33.29 -8.81
#